data_549de7f071149dca3ab7dfa8e21abed3
#
_entry.id   549de7f071149dca3ab7dfa8e21abed3
#
_cell.length_a   1.000
_cell.length_b   1.000
_cell.length_c   1.000
_cell.angle_alpha   90.00
_cell.angle_beta   90.00
_cell.angle_gamma   90.00
#
_symmetry.space_group_name_H-M   'P 1'
#
loop_
_entity.id
_entity.type
_entity.pdbx_description
1 polymer ?
#
loop_
_entity_poly.entity_id
_entity_poly.type
_entity_poly.pdbx_seq_one_letter_code
_entity_poly.pdbx_strand_id
1 'polypeptide(L)'
;MFKHLLFFLLISASTLTLRAQVAEKAPADPNIKYGKIELSEFQIKPQGKDSAASAIKIFDKGDLKFEINNKTSDFRYVFTRHTRILILKKDAYDLADIEIGLYKRDTENEEILSGFSAATYNLDKGAISSAKLTKEAKFLDKFDKNITIKKFTLSNIQEGSIIEYKYEIRSDFLFTLRDWAFQGSIPTMYSDFTITIPEYFNYKKNIHGYVPVSVAASKTISQNFTGNLTGEAYSSDRSTITCQSTVQRYTARDVPALKDEAFITTLDDYRSKLELEIHSTKFPNSPYRSYTDTWEKIVSELDNDQNFGSLLRSNYGKTLASDIVGTETDPLKKLNKIFTFVKQNMKHNGEDNKYSQQTSLRQIIDKKTGNVADINLLLINLLDHAGLNSSPILLSTRSNGAHPGNPLISKFNYVIAGVTIDSNKYFLDATNPINGLNMLEFDCLNHKGLALDMKLKTAEWIPLELKNISQNALTYRLKLSPENVFKGMVYERKTEFNGLSTRQKYKESANEEEYLKSYKEDRNGLKIENFKISNIDSLSSPITMEYTATVEDMVEEAGNLVYFTPLLYERTKENPFKLEERNFPVDFGFANEETYRIIIELPESMTVDKLPKSEMIRLEDNSAFFSYVSASDGKSISIVSKINIGKSYYDPESYFELKELFKKIVSKQAEQIVLKKI
;
A
#
# COMPACT_ATOMS: atom_id res chain seq x y z
N MET A 1 -52.16 63.06 25.47
CA MET A 1 -51.14 64.07 25.20
C MET A 1 -49.91 63.45 24.65
N PHE A 2 -49.74 63.57 23.35
CA PHE A 2 -48.69 62.94 22.54
C PHE A 2 -47.39 63.76 22.69
N LYS A 3 -46.25 63.05 22.80
CA LYS A 3 -44.95 63.59 22.47
C LYS A 3 -44.25 62.60 21.53
N HIS A 4 -43.97 63.03 20.29
CA HIS A 4 -43.21 62.36 19.26
C HIS A 4 -41.71 62.36 19.63
N LEU A 5 -41.06 61.19 19.47
CA LEU A 5 -39.61 61.05 19.50
C LEU A 5 -39.15 60.68 18.07
N LEU A 6 -38.51 61.63 17.41
CA LEU A 6 -37.88 61.44 16.10
C LEU A 6 -36.55 60.67 16.32
N PHE A 7 -36.40 59.51 15.67
CA PHE A 7 -35.15 58.75 15.63
C PHE A 7 -34.47 59.05 14.31
N PHE A 8 -33.32 59.74 14.36
CA PHE A 8 -32.43 59.93 13.20
C PHE A 8 -31.66 58.63 12.92
N LEU A 9 -31.92 57.99 11.78
CA LEU A 9 -31.10 56.88 11.26
C LEU A 9 -29.94 57.51 10.43
N LEU A 10 -28.73 57.44 10.98
CA LEU A 10 -27.50 57.69 10.24
C LEU A 10 -27.15 56.44 9.39
N ILE A 11 -27.37 56.51 8.08
CA ILE A 11 -26.91 55.53 7.13
C ILE A 11 -25.45 55.84 6.82
N SER A 12 -24.50 55.07 7.39
CA SER A 12 -23.11 55.06 6.99
C SER A 12 -22.97 54.23 5.73
N ALA A 13 -22.80 54.85 4.57
CA ALA A 13 -22.47 54.21 3.34
C ALA A 13 -21.00 53.75 3.40
N SER A 14 -20.76 52.51 3.76
CA SER A 14 -19.48 51.84 3.57
C SER A 14 -19.35 51.45 2.10
N THR A 15 -18.54 52.21 1.37
CA THR A 15 -18.09 51.87 0.01
C THR A 15 -17.25 50.61 0.09
N LEU A 16 -17.83 49.44 -0.19
CA LEU A 16 -17.09 48.21 -0.51
C LEU A 16 -16.39 48.45 -1.87
N THR A 17 -15.11 48.80 -1.83
CA THR A 17 -14.24 48.67 -2.99
C THR A 17 -14.06 47.17 -3.29
N LEU A 18 -14.84 46.65 -4.22
CA LEU A 18 -14.54 45.40 -4.91
C LEU A 18 -13.20 45.58 -5.61
N ARG A 19 -12.10 45.15 -5.00
CA ARG A 19 -10.88 44.88 -5.76
C ARG A 19 -11.20 43.71 -6.69
N ALA A 20 -11.44 44.01 -7.96
CA ALA A 20 -11.35 42.98 -8.99
C ALA A 20 -9.94 42.38 -8.88
N GLN A 21 -9.84 41.15 -8.34
CA GLN A 21 -8.65 40.35 -8.57
C GLN A 21 -8.50 40.23 -10.08
N VAL A 22 -7.51 40.94 -10.63
CA VAL A 22 -7.03 40.68 -11.98
C VAL A 22 -6.65 39.19 -11.95
N ALA A 23 -7.45 38.37 -12.62
CA ALA A 23 -7.12 36.95 -12.78
C ALA A 23 -5.74 36.94 -13.44
N GLU A 24 -4.75 36.53 -12.67
CA GLU A 24 -3.38 36.38 -13.16
C GLU A 24 -3.47 35.44 -14.37
N LYS A 25 -3.08 35.92 -15.52
CA LYS A 25 -3.19 35.20 -16.78
C LYS A 25 -2.42 33.87 -16.59
N ALA A 26 -3.11 32.75 -16.64
CA ALA A 26 -2.46 31.45 -16.47
C ALA A 26 -1.20 31.38 -17.31
N PRO A 27 -0.05 30.97 -16.76
CA PRO A 27 1.21 30.92 -17.50
C PRO A 27 1.01 30.14 -18.80
N ALA A 28 1.62 30.65 -19.89
CA ALA A 28 1.52 30.01 -21.20
C ALA A 28 2.01 28.55 -21.13
N ASP A 29 1.36 27.68 -21.89
CA ASP A 29 1.79 26.29 -21.98
C ASP A 29 3.22 26.20 -22.52
N PRO A 30 4.09 25.35 -21.96
CA PRO A 30 5.45 25.21 -22.44
C PRO A 30 5.47 24.72 -23.90
N ASN A 31 6.41 25.22 -24.69
CA ASN A 31 6.59 24.78 -26.08
C ASN A 31 7.31 23.43 -26.13
N ILE A 32 6.56 22.35 -26.04
CA ILE A 32 7.06 21.00 -25.90
C ILE A 32 7.35 20.39 -27.27
N LYS A 33 8.64 20.34 -27.64
CA LYS A 33 9.13 19.65 -28.85
C LYS A 33 10.31 18.77 -28.48
N TYR A 34 10.27 17.49 -28.91
CA TYR A 34 11.35 16.53 -28.66
C TYR A 34 12.69 17.04 -29.25
N GLY A 35 13.75 16.96 -28.45
CA GLY A 35 15.09 17.37 -28.84
C GLY A 35 15.33 18.89 -28.86
N LYS A 36 14.37 19.69 -28.39
CA LYS A 36 14.52 21.14 -28.27
C LYS A 36 14.66 21.48 -26.79
N ILE A 37 15.91 21.52 -26.31
CA ILE A 37 16.27 21.84 -24.93
C ILE A 37 16.73 23.27 -24.86
N GLU A 38 16.24 24.04 -23.91
CA GLU A 38 16.66 25.43 -23.67
C GLU A 38 17.69 25.48 -22.54
N LEU A 39 18.64 26.43 -22.62
CA LEU A 39 19.67 26.61 -21.59
C LEU A 39 19.07 26.90 -20.21
N SER A 40 17.93 27.59 -20.18
CA SER A 40 17.19 27.88 -18.95
C SER A 40 16.72 26.62 -18.20
N GLU A 41 16.47 25.50 -18.91
CA GLU A 41 16.00 24.27 -18.30
C GLU A 41 17.07 23.63 -17.41
N PHE A 42 18.36 23.82 -17.69
CA PHE A 42 19.47 23.38 -16.85
C PHE A 42 19.63 24.18 -15.55
N GLN A 43 18.97 25.35 -15.45
CA GLN A 43 19.04 26.24 -14.29
C GLN A 43 17.83 26.08 -13.35
N ILE A 44 16.88 25.23 -13.69
CA ILE A 44 15.70 24.96 -12.87
C ILE A 44 16.12 24.43 -11.51
N LYS A 45 15.50 24.96 -10.45
CA LYS A 45 15.72 24.50 -9.06
C LYS A 45 14.39 24.15 -8.43
N PRO A 46 14.34 23.07 -7.64
CA PRO A 46 13.17 22.73 -6.86
C PRO A 46 12.92 23.80 -5.80
N GLN A 47 11.65 24.04 -5.48
CA GLN A 47 11.22 25.08 -4.55
C GLN A 47 10.33 24.50 -3.44
N GLY A 48 10.15 25.26 -2.36
CA GLY A 48 9.25 24.93 -1.27
C GLY A 48 9.59 23.58 -0.62
N LYS A 49 8.58 22.75 -0.43
CA LYS A 49 8.68 21.42 0.20
C LYS A 49 9.61 20.45 -0.55
N ASP A 50 9.86 20.69 -1.82
CA ASP A 50 10.71 19.85 -2.66
C ASP A 50 12.11 20.43 -2.89
N SER A 51 12.52 21.49 -2.15
CA SER A 51 13.83 22.16 -2.30
C SER A 51 15.02 21.19 -2.22
N ALA A 52 14.88 20.06 -1.57
CA ALA A 52 15.90 19.00 -1.46
C ALA A 52 15.77 17.89 -2.54
N ALA A 53 14.84 17.99 -3.49
CA ALA A 53 14.59 16.97 -4.49
C ALA A 53 15.86 16.62 -5.30
N SER A 54 16.00 15.35 -5.66
CA SER A 54 17.13 14.83 -6.43
C SER A 54 16.92 14.95 -7.94
N ALA A 55 15.69 15.20 -8.39
CA ALA A 55 15.34 15.46 -9.79
C ALA A 55 14.04 16.27 -9.87
N ILE A 56 13.78 16.88 -11.03
CA ILE A 56 12.51 17.57 -11.35
C ILE A 56 12.02 17.09 -12.71
N LYS A 57 10.76 16.69 -12.79
CA LYS A 57 10.09 16.49 -14.07
C LYS A 57 9.67 17.86 -14.62
N ILE A 58 10.34 18.32 -15.66
CA ILE A 58 10.05 19.61 -16.29
C ILE A 58 8.67 19.59 -16.92
N PHE A 59 8.37 18.51 -17.65
CA PHE A 59 7.02 18.22 -18.10
C PHE A 59 6.78 16.72 -18.27
N ASP A 60 5.49 16.34 -18.22
CA ASP A 60 4.98 15.04 -18.58
C ASP A 60 3.72 15.23 -19.43
N LYS A 61 3.78 14.87 -20.71
CA LYS A 61 2.69 15.07 -21.65
C LYS A 61 2.19 13.76 -22.21
N GLY A 62 0.88 13.53 -22.13
CA GLY A 62 0.20 12.36 -22.66
C GLY A 62 -0.93 12.73 -23.63
N ASP A 63 -1.19 11.85 -24.58
CA ASP A 63 -2.33 11.89 -25.48
C ASP A 63 -2.89 10.46 -25.65
N LEU A 64 -4.19 10.31 -25.50
CA LEU A 64 -4.91 9.07 -25.74
C LEU A 64 -6.02 9.31 -26.75
N LYS A 65 -5.96 8.59 -27.86
CA LYS A 65 -6.94 8.68 -28.94
C LYS A 65 -7.27 7.30 -29.49
N PHE A 66 -8.32 7.18 -30.27
CA PHE A 66 -8.76 5.95 -30.87
C PHE A 66 -8.41 5.88 -32.36
N GLU A 67 -8.20 4.69 -32.87
CA GLU A 67 -8.04 4.37 -34.29
C GLU A 67 -8.68 3.01 -34.59
N ILE A 68 -8.82 2.67 -35.87
CA ILE A 68 -9.24 1.31 -36.28
C ILE A 68 -8.00 0.42 -36.42
N ASN A 69 -8.04 -0.76 -35.80
CA ASN A 69 -7.08 -1.83 -36.05
C ASN A 69 -7.40 -2.49 -37.41
N ASN A 70 -6.56 -2.28 -38.41
CA ASN A 70 -6.78 -2.80 -39.76
C ASN A 70 -6.76 -4.34 -39.87
N LYS A 71 -6.30 -5.05 -38.83
CA LYS A 71 -6.27 -6.52 -38.82
C LYS A 71 -7.59 -7.11 -38.29
N THR A 72 -8.18 -6.49 -37.27
CA THR A 72 -9.38 -7.00 -36.57
C THR A 72 -10.62 -6.22 -36.93
N SER A 73 -10.48 -5.06 -37.58
CA SER A 73 -11.59 -4.12 -37.89
C SER A 73 -12.25 -3.49 -36.67
N ASP A 74 -11.65 -3.66 -35.51
CA ASP A 74 -12.11 -3.13 -34.22
C ASP A 74 -11.44 -1.79 -33.90
N PHE A 75 -12.05 -1.05 -33.01
CA PHE A 75 -11.39 0.09 -32.38
C PHE A 75 -10.26 -0.38 -31.48
N ARG A 76 -9.17 0.40 -31.48
CA ARG A 76 -8.10 0.32 -30.48
C ARG A 76 -7.72 1.72 -30.04
N TYR A 77 -7.06 1.85 -28.89
CA TYR A 77 -6.51 3.13 -28.51
C TYR A 77 -5.01 3.24 -28.82
N VAL A 78 -4.60 4.49 -29.03
CA VAL A 78 -3.19 4.88 -29.16
C VAL A 78 -2.88 5.83 -28.01
N PHE A 79 -1.93 5.44 -27.17
CA PHE A 79 -1.43 6.25 -26.07
C PHE A 79 -0.03 6.73 -26.40
N THR A 80 0.19 8.04 -26.33
CA THR A 80 1.53 8.64 -26.49
C THR A 80 1.96 9.28 -25.19
N ARG A 81 3.26 9.20 -24.86
CA ARG A 81 3.84 9.92 -23.73
C ARG A 81 5.15 10.58 -24.13
N HIS A 82 5.37 11.81 -23.64
CA HIS A 82 6.58 12.58 -23.82
C HIS A 82 6.94 13.20 -22.49
N THR A 83 8.12 12.86 -21.96
CA THR A 83 8.58 13.27 -20.63
C THR A 83 9.96 13.85 -20.70
N ARG A 84 10.24 14.90 -19.91
CA ARG A 84 11.54 15.51 -19.72
C ARG A 84 11.83 15.69 -18.24
N ILE A 85 13.02 15.26 -17.79
CA ILE A 85 13.44 15.27 -16.38
C ILE A 85 14.83 15.86 -16.28
N LEU A 86 15.02 16.81 -15.35
CA LEU A 86 16.32 17.34 -14.94
C LEU A 86 16.81 16.54 -13.74
N ILE A 87 17.97 15.93 -13.85
CA ILE A 87 18.66 15.20 -12.77
C ILE A 87 19.50 16.19 -11.98
N LEU A 88 19.27 16.31 -10.68
CA LEU A 88 19.96 17.27 -9.82
C LEU A 88 21.03 16.62 -8.94
N LYS A 89 20.83 15.37 -8.54
CA LYS A 89 21.73 14.64 -7.65
C LYS A 89 21.89 13.19 -8.13
N LYS A 90 22.99 12.58 -7.70
CA LYS A 90 23.33 11.19 -8.02
C LYS A 90 22.24 10.18 -7.62
N ASP A 91 21.52 10.45 -6.53
CA ASP A 91 20.43 9.59 -6.03
C ASP A 91 19.24 9.41 -7.00
N ALA A 92 19.19 10.19 -8.08
CA ALA A 92 18.17 10.12 -9.11
C ALA A 92 18.69 9.56 -10.46
N TYR A 93 19.87 8.93 -10.47
CA TYR A 93 20.43 8.35 -11.71
C TYR A 93 19.63 7.13 -12.20
N ASP A 94 18.92 6.45 -11.31
CA ASP A 94 17.97 5.38 -11.63
C ASP A 94 16.81 5.82 -12.53
N LEU A 95 16.48 7.12 -12.57
CA LEU A 95 15.49 7.65 -13.51
C LEU A 95 15.94 7.57 -14.99
N ALA A 96 17.20 7.26 -15.23
CA ALA A 96 17.73 6.95 -16.57
C ALA A 96 17.37 5.55 -17.04
N ASP A 97 16.91 4.67 -16.14
CA ASP A 97 16.38 3.35 -16.43
C ASP A 97 14.86 3.45 -16.65
N ILE A 98 14.47 3.57 -17.90
CA ILE A 98 13.07 3.77 -18.31
C ILE A 98 12.40 2.41 -18.46
N GLU A 99 11.38 2.14 -17.67
CA GLU A 99 10.60 0.91 -17.71
C GLU A 99 9.20 1.18 -18.29
N ILE A 100 8.79 0.35 -19.27
CA ILE A 100 7.46 0.45 -19.89
C ILE A 100 6.79 -0.92 -19.80
N GLY A 101 5.79 -1.02 -18.94
CA GLY A 101 4.93 -2.21 -18.83
C GLY A 101 3.96 -2.27 -20.00
N LEU A 102 3.87 -3.44 -20.64
CA LEU A 102 2.92 -3.74 -21.71
C LEU A 102 2.03 -4.88 -21.26
N TYR A 103 0.73 -4.67 -21.33
CA TYR A 103 -0.24 -5.71 -21.00
C TYR A 103 -0.36 -6.72 -22.15
N LYS A 104 -0.49 -8.00 -21.80
CA LYS A 104 -0.82 -9.08 -22.72
C LYS A 104 -1.85 -10.01 -22.09
N ARG A 105 -2.80 -10.47 -22.87
CA ARG A 105 -3.74 -11.51 -22.47
C ARG A 105 -3.17 -12.91 -22.80
N ASP A 106 -2.56 -13.03 -23.94
CA ASP A 106 -1.93 -14.25 -24.48
C ASP A 106 -0.81 -13.88 -25.46
N THR A 107 -0.21 -14.85 -26.15
CA THR A 107 0.91 -14.64 -27.08
C THR A 107 0.56 -13.83 -28.33
N GLU A 108 -0.73 -13.75 -28.70
CA GLU A 108 -1.18 -13.07 -29.91
C GLU A 108 -1.77 -11.68 -29.60
N ASN A 109 -2.21 -11.49 -28.36
CA ASN A 109 -2.88 -10.28 -27.88
C ASN A 109 -2.00 -9.57 -26.84
N GLU A 110 -1.09 -8.75 -27.32
CA GLU A 110 -0.16 -7.93 -26.51
C GLU A 110 -0.19 -6.46 -26.97
N GLU A 111 -0.03 -5.52 -26.07
CA GLU A 111 0.15 -4.11 -26.37
C GLU A 111 1.44 -3.90 -27.18
N ILE A 112 1.41 -3.01 -28.16
CA ILE A 112 2.50 -2.76 -29.09
C ILE A 112 3.18 -1.43 -28.75
N LEU A 113 4.44 -1.49 -28.29
CA LEU A 113 5.28 -0.31 -28.11
C LEU A 113 5.95 0.07 -29.44
N SER A 114 5.79 1.33 -29.85
CA SER A 114 6.39 1.89 -31.07
C SER A 114 6.92 3.30 -30.84
N GLY A 115 7.72 3.80 -31.76
CA GLY A 115 8.19 5.19 -31.75
C GLY A 115 9.03 5.58 -30.53
N PHE A 116 9.61 4.63 -29.79
CA PHE A 116 10.43 4.93 -28.62
C PHE A 116 11.70 5.66 -29.04
N SER A 117 11.90 6.85 -28.47
CA SER A 117 13.07 7.70 -28.64
C SER A 117 13.45 8.26 -27.29
N ALA A 118 14.73 8.20 -26.96
CA ALA A 118 15.24 8.74 -25.70
C ALA A 118 16.65 9.31 -25.88
N ALA A 119 17.01 10.32 -25.10
CA ALA A 119 18.33 10.95 -25.11
C ALA A 119 18.64 11.60 -23.75
N THR A 120 19.93 11.64 -23.44
CA THR A 120 20.51 12.45 -22.37
C THR A 120 21.11 13.72 -22.97
N TYR A 121 20.90 14.85 -22.32
CA TYR A 121 21.48 16.14 -22.70
C TYR A 121 22.31 16.66 -21.52
N ASN A 122 23.52 17.10 -21.83
CA ASN A 122 24.46 17.69 -20.87
C ASN A 122 24.88 19.09 -21.31
N LEU A 123 25.11 19.95 -20.35
CA LEU A 123 25.61 21.31 -20.59
C LEU A 123 27.13 21.34 -20.35
N ASP A 124 27.90 21.33 -21.42
CA ASP A 124 29.36 21.37 -21.40
C ASP A 124 29.89 22.72 -21.89
N LYS A 125 30.49 23.50 -20.99
CA LYS A 125 31.08 24.81 -21.30
C LYS A 125 30.13 25.75 -22.05
N GLY A 126 28.82 25.71 -21.70
CA GLY A 126 27.80 26.54 -22.32
C GLY A 126 27.19 25.98 -23.62
N ALA A 127 27.62 24.85 -24.09
CA ALA A 127 27.05 24.13 -25.23
C ALA A 127 26.27 22.88 -24.77
N ILE A 128 25.15 22.61 -25.43
CA ILE A 128 24.35 21.42 -25.14
C ILE A 128 24.87 20.26 -25.99
N SER A 129 25.37 19.21 -25.34
CA SER A 129 25.71 17.91 -25.92
C SER A 129 24.55 16.93 -25.76
N SER A 130 24.45 15.92 -26.62
CA SER A 130 23.41 14.89 -26.51
C SER A 130 23.92 13.49 -26.78
N ALA A 131 23.50 12.53 -25.97
CA ALA A 131 23.70 11.10 -26.14
C ALA A 131 22.35 10.42 -26.38
N LYS A 132 22.15 9.84 -27.56
CA LYS A 132 20.93 9.12 -27.91
C LYS A 132 20.99 7.69 -27.44
N LEU A 133 19.83 7.10 -27.12
CA LEU A 133 19.70 5.70 -26.78
C LEU A 133 20.27 4.79 -27.88
N THR A 134 21.14 3.85 -27.51
CA THR A 134 21.70 2.84 -28.41
C THR A 134 20.81 1.59 -28.46
N LYS A 135 21.06 0.69 -29.44
CA LYS A 135 20.28 -0.55 -29.59
C LYS A 135 20.58 -1.56 -28.47
N GLU A 136 21.81 -1.56 -27.97
CA GLU A 136 22.29 -2.45 -26.92
C GLU A 136 21.69 -2.14 -25.53
N ALA A 137 21.17 -0.96 -25.36
CA ALA A 137 20.57 -0.49 -24.10
C ALA A 137 19.07 -0.86 -23.96
N LYS A 138 18.63 -1.91 -24.64
CA LYS A 138 17.23 -2.36 -24.63
C LYS A 138 17.14 -3.78 -24.07
N PHE A 139 16.41 -3.93 -22.98
CA PHE A 139 16.21 -5.20 -22.31
C PHE A 139 14.72 -5.54 -22.24
N LEU A 140 14.41 -6.84 -22.20
CA LEU A 140 13.07 -7.37 -22.03
C LEU A 140 13.03 -8.17 -20.74
N ASP A 141 12.08 -7.87 -19.86
CA ASP A 141 11.84 -8.60 -18.64
C ASP A 141 10.38 -9.06 -18.57
N LYS A 142 10.11 -10.24 -18.04
CA LYS A 142 8.76 -10.73 -17.77
C LYS A 142 8.47 -10.47 -16.30
N PHE A 143 7.58 -9.54 -16.04
CA PHE A 143 7.16 -9.23 -14.66
C PHE A 143 6.20 -10.31 -14.15
N ASP A 144 5.17 -10.63 -14.95
CA ASP A 144 4.23 -11.70 -14.63
C ASP A 144 3.62 -12.33 -15.89
N LYS A 145 2.58 -13.13 -15.71
CA LYS A 145 1.84 -13.80 -16.79
C LYS A 145 1.25 -12.81 -17.81
N ASN A 146 0.82 -11.62 -17.35
CA ASN A 146 0.07 -10.67 -18.15
C ASN A 146 0.82 -9.36 -18.43
N ILE A 147 2.01 -9.14 -17.85
CA ILE A 147 2.80 -7.92 -18.04
C ILE A 147 4.21 -8.25 -18.51
N THR A 148 4.58 -7.64 -19.62
CA THR A 148 5.95 -7.63 -20.13
C THR A 148 6.55 -6.25 -19.90
N ILE A 149 7.72 -6.14 -19.25
CA ILE A 149 8.41 -4.87 -19.04
C ILE A 149 9.49 -4.71 -20.09
N LYS A 150 9.47 -3.60 -20.83
CA LYS A 150 10.58 -3.16 -21.69
C LYS A 150 11.41 -2.13 -20.95
N LYS A 151 12.70 -2.45 -20.75
CA LYS A 151 13.67 -1.59 -20.06
C LYS A 151 14.61 -0.92 -21.04
N PHE A 152 14.92 0.33 -20.80
CA PHE A 152 15.81 1.16 -21.62
C PHE A 152 16.71 1.99 -20.72
N THR A 153 18.02 1.80 -20.80
CA THR A 153 18.99 2.54 -20.00
C THR A 153 19.66 3.65 -20.83
N LEU A 154 19.58 4.88 -20.33
CA LEU A 154 20.26 6.02 -20.92
C LEU A 154 21.70 6.13 -20.40
N SER A 155 22.62 6.46 -21.28
CA SER A 155 24.03 6.66 -20.96
C SER A 155 24.37 8.12 -20.70
N ASN A 156 25.58 8.40 -20.20
CA ASN A 156 26.15 9.73 -19.96
C ASN A 156 25.35 10.59 -18.96
N ILE A 157 24.80 9.94 -17.94
CA ILE A 157 24.08 10.63 -16.86
C ILE A 157 25.07 11.21 -15.86
N GLN A 158 24.87 12.47 -15.53
CA GLN A 158 25.60 13.20 -14.48
C GLN A 158 24.66 14.18 -13.77
N GLU A 159 25.09 14.76 -12.68
CA GLU A 159 24.35 15.84 -12.03
C GLU A 159 24.22 17.03 -13.00
N GLY A 160 23.01 17.56 -13.16
CA GLY A 160 22.66 18.56 -14.15
C GLY A 160 22.25 18.01 -15.52
N SER A 161 22.23 16.69 -15.74
CA SER A 161 21.73 16.10 -16.98
C SER A 161 20.23 16.30 -17.13
N ILE A 162 19.78 16.52 -18.37
CA ILE A 162 18.37 16.42 -18.73
C ILE A 162 18.16 15.12 -19.51
N ILE A 163 17.24 14.28 -19.07
CA ILE A 163 16.76 13.12 -19.83
C ILE A 163 15.43 13.43 -20.48
N GLU A 164 15.28 13.00 -21.71
CA GLU A 164 14.04 13.16 -22.46
C GLU A 164 13.69 11.88 -23.20
N TYR A 165 12.43 11.46 -23.10
CA TYR A 165 11.94 10.29 -23.83
C TYR A 165 10.51 10.48 -24.30
N LYS A 166 10.17 9.81 -25.40
CA LYS A 166 8.81 9.70 -25.91
C LYS A 166 8.57 8.31 -26.49
N TYR A 167 7.30 7.89 -26.44
CA TYR A 167 6.87 6.61 -26.99
C TYR A 167 5.37 6.62 -27.34
N GLU A 168 4.98 5.59 -28.07
CA GLU A 168 3.60 5.31 -28.42
C GLU A 168 3.27 3.85 -28.11
N ILE A 169 2.10 3.62 -27.51
CA ILE A 169 1.55 2.29 -27.26
C ILE A 169 0.23 2.17 -27.99
N ARG A 170 0.06 1.09 -28.76
CA ARG A 170 -1.21 0.67 -29.35
C ARG A 170 -1.76 -0.50 -28.58
N SER A 171 -3.05 -0.42 -28.21
CA SER A 171 -3.71 -1.41 -27.38
C SER A 171 -5.13 -1.70 -27.88
N ASP A 172 -5.43 -2.98 -28.00
CA ASP A 172 -6.78 -3.47 -28.33
C ASP A 172 -7.62 -3.68 -27.04
N PHE A 173 -7.05 -3.40 -25.85
CA PHE A 173 -7.68 -3.59 -24.54
C PHE A 173 -8.50 -2.36 -24.13
N LEU A 174 -9.68 -2.19 -24.70
CA LEU A 174 -10.53 -1.02 -24.48
C LEU A 174 -11.20 -0.98 -23.09
N PHE A 175 -11.22 -2.09 -22.36
CA PHE A 175 -11.81 -2.15 -21.01
C PHE A 175 -10.97 -1.42 -19.98
N THR A 176 -9.65 -1.38 -20.18
CA THR A 176 -8.69 -0.75 -19.28
C THR A 176 -7.81 0.20 -20.08
N LEU A 177 -8.25 1.45 -20.18
CA LEU A 177 -7.38 2.50 -20.74
C LEU A 177 -6.25 2.80 -19.75
N ARG A 178 -5.15 3.31 -20.28
CA ARG A 178 -4.03 3.73 -19.43
C ARG A 178 -4.41 4.94 -18.58
N ASP A 179 -4.21 4.80 -17.27
CA ASP A 179 -4.36 5.88 -16.32
C ASP A 179 -3.28 6.94 -16.55
N TRP A 180 -3.59 8.18 -16.15
CA TRP A 180 -2.62 9.25 -16.17
C TRP A 180 -2.29 9.75 -14.77
N ALA A 181 -1.08 9.49 -14.31
CA ALA A 181 -0.59 9.99 -13.04
C ALA A 181 0.02 11.39 -13.21
N PHE A 182 -0.62 12.39 -12.63
CA PHE A 182 -0.10 13.77 -12.59
C PHE A 182 1.04 13.89 -11.57
N GLN A 183 1.04 13.07 -10.53
CA GLN A 183 1.98 13.10 -9.42
C GLN A 183 2.86 11.85 -9.42
N GLY A 184 4.13 12.01 -9.10
CA GLY A 184 5.12 10.93 -8.97
C GLY A 184 6.02 11.12 -7.75
N SER A 185 7.08 10.32 -7.67
CA SER A 185 8.08 10.39 -6.60
C SER A 185 9.00 11.63 -6.66
N ILE A 186 8.98 12.36 -7.78
CA ILE A 186 9.70 13.61 -7.97
C ILE A 186 8.72 14.73 -8.32
N PRO A 187 9.02 16.01 -7.97
CA PRO A 187 8.15 17.12 -8.32
C PRO A 187 8.03 17.30 -9.83
N THR A 188 6.84 17.70 -10.28
CA THR A 188 6.51 17.89 -11.69
C THR A 188 6.05 19.33 -11.93
N MET A 189 6.77 20.10 -12.74
CA MET A 189 6.39 21.49 -13.02
C MET A 189 5.13 21.57 -13.87
N TYR A 190 5.00 20.67 -14.85
CA TYR A 190 3.85 20.68 -15.76
C TYR A 190 3.46 19.26 -16.18
N SER A 191 2.22 18.89 -15.94
CA SER A 191 1.62 17.64 -16.40
C SER A 191 0.39 17.95 -17.27
N ASP A 192 0.28 17.31 -18.44
CA ASP A 192 -0.73 17.59 -19.47
C ASP A 192 -1.20 16.26 -20.08
N PHE A 193 -2.48 15.98 -19.96
CA PHE A 193 -3.08 14.78 -20.54
C PHE A 193 -4.32 15.12 -21.36
N THR A 194 -4.28 14.76 -22.63
CA THR A 194 -5.41 14.91 -23.55
C THR A 194 -6.00 13.57 -23.87
N ILE A 195 -7.34 13.46 -23.77
CA ILE A 195 -8.07 12.26 -24.18
C ILE A 195 -9.09 12.62 -25.27
N THR A 196 -9.20 11.77 -26.30
CA THR A 196 -10.17 11.89 -27.39
C THR A 196 -10.97 10.60 -27.48
N ILE A 197 -12.23 10.64 -27.06
CA ILE A 197 -13.11 9.46 -26.95
C ILE A 197 -14.24 9.59 -27.97
N PRO A 198 -14.40 8.61 -28.89
CA PRO A 198 -15.54 8.53 -29.79
C PRO A 198 -16.85 8.33 -29.03
N GLU A 199 -17.97 8.89 -29.55
CA GLU A 199 -19.32 8.82 -28.95
C GLU A 199 -19.82 7.40 -28.69
N TYR A 200 -19.21 6.40 -29.33
CA TYR A 200 -19.53 4.99 -29.13
C TYR A 200 -19.12 4.43 -27.77
N PHE A 201 -18.21 5.10 -27.09
CA PHE A 201 -17.64 4.69 -25.80
C PHE A 201 -17.97 5.70 -24.73
N ASN A 202 -18.51 5.25 -23.63
CA ASN A 202 -18.71 6.05 -22.44
C ASN A 202 -17.78 5.56 -21.34
N TYR A 203 -16.78 6.40 -20.97
CA TYR A 203 -15.85 6.14 -19.87
C TYR A 203 -16.18 7.01 -18.68
N LYS A 204 -16.29 6.39 -17.51
CA LYS A 204 -16.26 7.09 -16.23
C LYS A 204 -14.83 7.61 -15.97
N LYS A 205 -14.72 8.85 -15.54
CA LYS A 205 -13.47 9.56 -15.32
C LYS A 205 -13.35 9.85 -13.84
N ASN A 206 -12.46 9.14 -13.15
CA ASN A 206 -12.24 9.28 -11.72
C ASN A 206 -10.91 10.00 -11.51
N ILE A 207 -10.95 11.18 -10.87
CA ILE A 207 -9.75 11.91 -10.46
C ILE A 207 -9.53 11.61 -8.98
N HIS A 208 -8.36 11.11 -8.65
CA HIS A 208 -7.92 10.77 -7.31
C HIS A 208 -6.79 11.68 -6.85
N GLY A 209 -6.47 11.63 -5.55
CA GLY A 209 -5.35 12.34 -4.94
C GLY A 209 -5.67 13.76 -4.50
N TYR A 210 -4.66 14.45 -4.01
CA TYR A 210 -4.81 15.74 -3.32
C TYR A 210 -4.30 16.93 -4.13
N VAL A 211 -3.69 16.71 -5.29
CA VAL A 211 -3.21 17.79 -6.16
C VAL A 211 -4.35 18.24 -7.06
N PRO A 212 -4.64 19.53 -7.15
CA PRO A 212 -5.68 20.04 -8.04
C PRO A 212 -5.35 19.74 -9.51
N VAL A 213 -6.28 19.10 -10.21
CA VAL A 213 -6.23 18.82 -11.64
C VAL A 213 -7.29 19.66 -12.34
N SER A 214 -6.88 20.50 -13.28
CA SER A 214 -7.77 21.40 -14.03
C SER A 214 -8.20 20.76 -15.35
N VAL A 215 -9.48 20.88 -15.70
CA VAL A 215 -9.97 20.60 -17.04
C VAL A 215 -9.70 21.83 -17.90
N ALA A 216 -8.56 21.86 -18.59
CA ALA A 216 -8.09 23.00 -19.36
C ALA A 216 -8.89 23.22 -20.67
N ALA A 217 -9.46 22.16 -21.22
CA ALA A 217 -10.34 22.23 -22.41
C ALA A 217 -11.29 21.05 -22.45
N SER A 218 -12.49 21.29 -22.98
CA SER A 218 -13.48 20.26 -23.35
C SER A 218 -14.22 20.71 -24.59
N LYS A 219 -14.17 19.89 -25.66
CA LYS A 219 -14.85 20.19 -26.92
C LYS A 219 -15.24 18.92 -27.64
N THR A 220 -16.28 19.01 -28.49
CA THR A 220 -16.68 17.95 -29.42
C THR A 220 -16.15 18.27 -30.81
N ILE A 221 -15.64 17.24 -31.49
CA ILE A 221 -15.12 17.33 -32.85
C ILE A 221 -15.73 16.21 -33.68
N SER A 222 -15.94 16.46 -34.98
CA SER A 222 -16.22 15.39 -35.93
C SER A 222 -14.94 14.70 -36.34
N GLN A 223 -14.90 13.37 -36.27
CA GLN A 223 -13.73 12.56 -36.54
C GLN A 223 -14.03 11.42 -37.51
N ASN A 224 -13.12 11.18 -38.44
CA ASN A 224 -13.22 10.09 -39.40
C ASN A 224 -12.32 8.95 -38.98
N PHE A 225 -12.87 7.75 -38.91
CA PHE A 225 -12.15 6.52 -38.69
C PHE A 225 -12.18 5.68 -39.95
N THR A 226 -11.03 5.49 -40.60
CA THR A 226 -10.89 4.75 -41.84
C THR A 226 -10.15 3.46 -41.59
N GLY A 227 -10.73 2.34 -41.99
CA GLY A 227 -10.15 1.03 -41.84
C GLY A 227 -10.92 -0.03 -42.65
N ASN A 228 -10.45 -1.27 -42.57
CA ASN A 228 -11.19 -2.41 -43.11
C ASN A 228 -12.31 -2.75 -42.12
N LEU A 229 -13.52 -2.34 -42.41
CA LEU A 229 -14.72 -2.51 -41.55
C LEU A 229 -15.57 -3.70 -41.95
N THR A 230 -15.17 -4.46 -42.96
CA THR A 230 -15.94 -5.62 -43.50
C THR A 230 -15.66 -6.91 -42.73
N GLY A 231 -14.67 -6.93 -41.80
CA GLY A 231 -14.31 -8.13 -41.07
C GLY A 231 -13.51 -9.18 -41.84
N GLU A 232 -13.30 -8.97 -43.14
CA GLU A 232 -12.50 -9.87 -43.99
C GLU A 232 -11.01 -9.40 -43.95
N ALA A 233 -10.14 -10.20 -43.41
CA ALA A 233 -8.74 -9.87 -43.17
C ALA A 233 -7.92 -9.51 -44.42
N TYR A 234 -8.47 -9.72 -45.61
CA TYR A 234 -7.82 -9.49 -46.90
C TYR A 234 -8.63 -8.58 -47.86
N SER A 235 -9.72 -7.93 -47.39
CA SER A 235 -10.43 -6.98 -48.22
C SER A 235 -9.62 -5.69 -48.39
N SER A 236 -9.45 -5.27 -49.67
CA SER A 236 -8.86 -3.96 -50.00
C SER A 236 -9.80 -2.79 -49.74
N ASP A 237 -11.08 -3.07 -49.45
CA ASP A 237 -12.12 -2.07 -49.31
C ASP A 237 -12.04 -1.39 -47.94
N ARG A 238 -11.57 -0.16 -47.92
CA ARG A 238 -11.58 0.69 -46.75
C ARG A 238 -12.88 1.46 -46.67
N SER A 239 -13.58 1.29 -45.56
CA SER A 239 -14.71 2.09 -45.19
C SER A 239 -14.36 3.18 -44.19
N THR A 240 -15.09 4.29 -44.24
CA THR A 240 -14.88 5.39 -43.29
C THR A 240 -16.16 5.59 -42.47
N ILE A 241 -16.00 5.55 -41.14
CA ILE A 241 -17.05 5.92 -40.20
C ILE A 241 -16.74 7.34 -39.71
N THR A 242 -17.74 8.22 -39.85
CA THR A 242 -17.71 9.57 -39.25
C THR A 242 -18.53 9.58 -37.98
N CYS A 243 -17.97 10.00 -36.87
CA CYS A 243 -18.66 10.15 -35.61
C CYS A 243 -18.19 11.39 -34.82
N GLN A 244 -18.94 11.76 -33.78
CA GLN A 244 -18.52 12.78 -32.85
C GLN A 244 -17.54 12.19 -31.84
N SER A 245 -16.51 12.95 -31.53
CA SER A 245 -15.54 12.58 -30.46
C SER A 245 -15.43 13.70 -29.46
N THR A 246 -15.41 13.37 -28.18
CA THR A 246 -15.18 14.33 -27.10
C THR A 246 -13.69 14.41 -26.82
N VAL A 247 -13.11 15.62 -26.96
CA VAL A 247 -11.73 15.93 -26.59
C VAL A 247 -11.74 16.62 -25.24
N GLN A 248 -11.03 16.07 -24.27
CA GLN A 248 -10.82 16.68 -22.96
C GLN A 248 -9.33 16.76 -22.64
N ARG A 249 -8.90 17.90 -22.11
CA ARG A 249 -7.52 18.12 -21.70
C ARG A 249 -7.46 18.43 -20.22
N TYR A 250 -6.64 17.69 -19.50
CA TYR A 250 -6.41 17.79 -18.07
C TYR A 250 -4.99 18.28 -17.82
N THR A 251 -4.81 19.27 -16.94
CA THR A 251 -3.49 19.82 -16.61
C THR A 251 -3.31 19.96 -15.12
N ALA A 252 -2.07 19.77 -14.66
CA ALA A 252 -1.62 20.10 -13.32
C ALA A 252 -0.28 20.82 -13.40
N ARG A 253 -0.04 21.79 -12.51
CA ARG A 253 1.19 22.58 -12.44
C ARG A 253 1.75 22.56 -11.03
N ASP A 254 3.06 22.68 -10.93
CA ASP A 254 3.81 22.77 -9.68
C ASP A 254 3.41 21.64 -8.71
N VAL A 255 3.33 20.42 -9.27
CA VAL A 255 2.89 19.23 -8.56
C VAL A 255 4.01 18.75 -7.64
N PRO A 256 3.79 18.72 -6.31
CA PRO A 256 4.80 18.27 -5.35
C PRO A 256 5.08 16.77 -5.51
N ALA A 257 6.26 16.34 -5.10
CA ALA A 257 6.57 14.90 -4.99
C ALA A 257 5.64 14.22 -3.99
N LEU A 258 5.16 13.03 -4.34
CA LEU A 258 4.53 12.13 -3.40
C LEU A 258 5.63 11.29 -2.75
N LYS A 259 5.93 11.58 -1.49
CA LYS A 259 7.00 10.93 -0.73
C LYS A 259 6.44 9.77 0.08
N ASP A 260 7.18 8.67 0.07
CA ASP A 260 6.89 7.53 0.93
C ASP A 260 7.17 7.88 2.39
N GLU A 261 6.37 7.32 3.28
CA GLU A 261 6.53 7.46 4.71
C GLU A 261 5.96 6.22 5.43
N ALA A 262 6.40 5.99 6.66
CA ALA A 262 5.90 4.88 7.47
C ALA A 262 4.37 4.90 7.63
N PHE A 263 3.79 3.72 7.78
CA PHE A 263 2.36 3.54 8.02
C PHE A 263 1.46 4.09 6.91
N ILE A 264 1.77 3.71 5.68
CA ILE A 264 0.94 3.91 4.49
C ILE A 264 0.49 2.56 3.95
N THR A 265 -0.64 2.49 3.27
CA THR A 265 -1.08 1.30 2.52
C THR A 265 -0.26 1.13 1.25
N THR A 266 -0.53 1.96 0.27
CA THR A 266 0.28 2.12 -0.94
C THR A 266 0.25 3.57 -1.40
N LEU A 267 1.34 4.07 -1.95
CA LEU A 267 1.41 5.41 -2.54
C LEU A 267 0.38 5.60 -3.66
N ASP A 268 -0.01 4.51 -4.33
CA ASP A 268 -0.93 4.58 -5.47
C ASP A 268 -2.35 5.00 -5.09
N ASP A 269 -2.78 4.75 -3.85
CA ASP A 269 -4.06 5.19 -3.31
C ASP A 269 -4.15 6.73 -3.17
N TYR A 270 -3.00 7.38 -2.98
CA TYR A 270 -2.92 8.82 -2.68
C TYR A 270 -2.36 9.65 -3.84
N ARG A 271 -1.89 8.97 -4.87
CA ARG A 271 -1.34 9.61 -6.07
C ARG A 271 -2.43 10.36 -6.83
N SER A 272 -2.16 11.62 -7.18
CA SER A 272 -3.07 12.37 -8.05
C SER A 272 -3.00 11.82 -9.47
N LYS A 273 -4.09 11.16 -9.89
CA LYS A 273 -4.23 10.47 -11.18
C LYS A 273 -5.65 10.58 -11.73
N LEU A 274 -5.79 10.42 -13.03
CA LEU A 274 -7.05 10.22 -13.74
C LEU A 274 -7.14 8.76 -14.16
N GLU A 275 -8.12 8.05 -13.63
CA GLU A 275 -8.50 6.68 -14.03
C GLU A 275 -9.66 6.71 -15.00
N LEU A 276 -9.62 5.82 -15.99
CA LEU A 276 -10.60 5.72 -17.07
C LEU A 276 -11.23 4.33 -17.08
N GLU A 277 -12.47 4.23 -16.67
CA GLU A 277 -13.21 2.98 -16.56
C GLU A 277 -14.36 2.94 -17.60
N ILE A 278 -14.44 1.90 -18.42
CA ILE A 278 -15.53 1.78 -19.37
C ILE A 278 -16.87 1.59 -18.64
N HIS A 279 -17.81 2.48 -18.93
CA HIS A 279 -19.17 2.40 -18.39
C HIS A 279 -20.13 1.72 -19.35
N SER A 280 -20.08 2.09 -20.64
CA SER A 280 -20.96 1.52 -21.63
C SER A 280 -20.45 1.73 -23.05
N THR A 281 -20.99 0.94 -23.99
CA THR A 281 -20.79 1.15 -25.41
C THR A 281 -22.14 1.19 -26.14
N LYS A 282 -22.20 2.01 -27.20
CA LYS A 282 -23.34 2.11 -28.09
C LYS A 282 -22.86 2.36 -29.51
N PHE A 283 -22.73 1.29 -30.28
CA PHE A 283 -22.41 1.38 -31.70
C PHE A 283 -23.67 1.55 -32.54
N PRO A 284 -23.59 2.12 -33.76
CA PRO A 284 -24.68 2.11 -34.70
C PRO A 284 -25.18 0.68 -34.97
N ASN A 285 -26.51 0.51 -35.02
CA ASN A 285 -27.15 -0.78 -35.28
C ASN A 285 -26.81 -1.91 -34.26
N SER A 286 -26.20 -1.58 -33.12
CA SER A 286 -25.92 -2.54 -32.06
C SER A 286 -26.74 -2.20 -30.81
N PRO A 287 -27.09 -3.18 -29.96
CA PRO A 287 -27.73 -2.90 -28.68
C PRO A 287 -26.79 -2.10 -27.77
N TYR A 288 -27.38 -1.28 -26.89
CA TYR A 288 -26.63 -0.67 -25.79
C TYR A 288 -26.04 -1.77 -24.89
N ARG A 289 -24.75 -1.69 -24.58
CA ARG A 289 -24.09 -2.61 -23.69
C ARG A 289 -23.52 -1.82 -22.48
N SER A 290 -24.05 -2.11 -21.30
CA SER A 290 -23.49 -1.60 -20.04
C SER A 290 -22.41 -2.54 -19.53
N TYR A 291 -21.32 -1.96 -19.03
CA TYR A 291 -20.22 -2.64 -18.34
C TYR A 291 -20.18 -2.27 -16.85
N THR A 292 -21.01 -1.29 -16.46
CA THR A 292 -21.23 -1.00 -15.04
C THR A 292 -22.23 -2.02 -14.53
N ASP A 293 -21.73 -2.96 -13.79
CA ASP A 293 -22.53 -4.02 -13.23
C ASP A 293 -23.10 -3.59 -11.87
N THR A 294 -24.14 -4.28 -11.42
CA THR A 294 -24.55 -4.28 -10.02
C THR A 294 -23.80 -5.39 -9.30
N TRP A 295 -23.72 -5.31 -7.98
CA TRP A 295 -23.12 -6.40 -7.21
C TRP A 295 -23.82 -7.73 -7.43
N GLU A 296 -25.15 -7.73 -7.59
CA GLU A 296 -25.96 -8.93 -7.87
C GLU A 296 -25.54 -9.60 -9.20
N LYS A 297 -25.27 -8.80 -10.22
CA LYS A 297 -24.80 -9.34 -11.51
C LYS A 297 -23.40 -9.91 -11.38
N ILE A 298 -22.48 -9.20 -10.73
CA ILE A 298 -21.10 -9.67 -10.47
C ILE A 298 -21.13 -10.99 -9.69
N VAL A 299 -21.94 -11.09 -8.62
CA VAL A 299 -22.07 -12.33 -7.85
C VAL A 299 -22.64 -13.45 -8.72
N SER A 300 -23.59 -13.15 -9.61
CA SER A 300 -24.13 -14.14 -10.53
C SER A 300 -23.10 -14.62 -11.57
N GLU A 301 -22.24 -13.73 -12.05
CA GLU A 301 -21.14 -14.08 -12.96
C GLU A 301 -20.08 -14.92 -12.25
N LEU A 302 -19.68 -14.53 -11.04
CA LEU A 302 -18.76 -15.31 -10.20
C LEU A 302 -19.33 -16.70 -9.88
N ASP A 303 -20.62 -16.82 -9.62
CA ASP A 303 -21.25 -18.10 -9.36
C ASP A 303 -21.18 -19.04 -10.56
N ASN A 304 -21.28 -18.52 -11.79
CA ASN A 304 -21.18 -19.29 -13.01
C ASN A 304 -19.74 -19.52 -13.49
N ASP A 305 -18.76 -18.85 -12.87
CA ASP A 305 -17.37 -18.98 -13.25
C ASP A 305 -16.79 -20.35 -12.85
N GLN A 306 -16.03 -20.95 -13.76
CA GLN A 306 -15.41 -22.28 -13.54
C GLN A 306 -14.31 -22.27 -12.48
N ASN A 307 -13.61 -21.16 -12.34
CA ASN A 307 -12.51 -20.95 -11.42
C ASN A 307 -12.94 -20.32 -10.09
N PHE A 308 -14.27 -20.18 -9.86
CA PHE A 308 -14.82 -19.61 -8.63
C PHE A 308 -16.07 -20.39 -8.17
N GLY A 309 -17.26 -20.06 -8.65
CA GLY A 309 -18.52 -20.61 -8.15
C GLY A 309 -18.69 -22.12 -8.43
N SER A 310 -18.17 -22.62 -9.55
CA SER A 310 -18.20 -24.05 -9.84
C SER A 310 -17.43 -24.89 -8.83
N LEU A 311 -16.33 -24.34 -8.27
CA LEU A 311 -15.57 -24.98 -7.21
C LEU A 311 -16.35 -24.99 -5.89
N LEU A 312 -17.02 -23.89 -5.56
CA LEU A 312 -17.83 -23.79 -4.34
C LEU A 312 -18.99 -24.80 -4.34
N ARG A 313 -19.60 -25.04 -5.50
CA ARG A 313 -20.72 -26.00 -5.64
C ARG A 313 -20.30 -27.45 -5.87
N SER A 314 -19.00 -27.73 -5.93
CA SER A 314 -18.51 -29.06 -6.23
C SER A 314 -18.86 -30.08 -5.12
N ASN A 315 -19.50 -31.17 -5.48
CA ASN A 315 -19.78 -32.28 -4.56
C ASN A 315 -18.54 -33.10 -4.20
N TYR A 316 -17.40 -32.87 -4.86
CA TYR A 316 -16.18 -33.62 -4.60
C TYR A 316 -15.67 -33.45 -3.14
N GLY A 317 -15.86 -32.28 -2.55
CA GLY A 317 -15.50 -32.01 -1.16
C GLY A 317 -16.37 -32.70 -0.11
N LYS A 318 -17.55 -33.24 -0.46
CA LYS A 318 -18.53 -33.75 0.49
C LYS A 318 -18.00 -34.95 1.31
N THR A 319 -17.42 -35.93 0.64
CA THR A 319 -16.84 -37.10 1.33
C THR A 319 -15.67 -36.68 2.19
N LEU A 320 -14.76 -35.84 1.64
CA LEU A 320 -13.61 -35.36 2.38
C LEU A 320 -14.00 -34.53 3.62
N ALA A 321 -14.99 -33.66 3.53
CA ALA A 321 -15.52 -32.93 4.68
C ALA A 321 -16.07 -33.86 5.74
N SER A 322 -16.84 -34.89 5.33
CA SER A 322 -17.37 -35.91 6.24
C SER A 322 -16.27 -36.68 6.95
N ASP A 323 -15.23 -37.09 6.23
CA ASP A 323 -14.09 -37.82 6.78
C ASP A 323 -13.30 -36.98 7.80
N ILE A 324 -13.09 -35.71 7.51
CA ILE A 324 -12.39 -34.78 8.43
C ILE A 324 -13.18 -34.55 9.71
N VAL A 325 -14.47 -34.27 9.56
CA VAL A 325 -15.35 -33.96 10.70
C VAL A 325 -15.64 -35.20 11.55
N GLY A 326 -15.86 -36.34 10.89
CA GLY A 326 -16.28 -37.59 11.55
C GLY A 326 -17.61 -37.41 12.28
N THR A 327 -17.66 -37.80 13.56
CA THR A 327 -18.85 -37.71 14.41
C THR A 327 -18.98 -36.39 15.19
N GLU A 328 -18.11 -35.40 14.90
CA GLU A 328 -18.15 -34.11 15.61
C GLU A 328 -19.44 -33.33 15.28
N THR A 329 -20.11 -32.83 16.31
CA THR A 329 -21.37 -32.10 16.21
C THR A 329 -21.21 -30.60 16.50
N ASP A 330 -20.19 -30.23 17.30
CA ASP A 330 -19.92 -28.83 17.68
C ASP A 330 -19.45 -28.02 16.46
N PRO A 331 -20.14 -26.95 16.09
CA PRO A 331 -19.80 -26.15 14.89
C PRO A 331 -18.40 -25.59 14.93
N LEU A 332 -17.92 -25.08 16.08
CA LEU A 332 -16.58 -24.47 16.20
C LEU A 332 -15.48 -25.53 16.10
N LYS A 333 -15.71 -26.72 16.64
CA LYS A 333 -14.77 -27.84 16.48
C LYS A 333 -14.73 -28.35 15.05
N LYS A 334 -15.87 -28.43 14.34
CA LYS A 334 -15.91 -28.73 12.91
C LYS A 334 -15.10 -27.74 12.10
N LEU A 335 -15.32 -26.45 12.34
CA LEU A 335 -14.55 -25.35 11.71
C LEU A 335 -13.05 -25.55 11.93
N ASN A 336 -12.62 -25.76 13.18
CA ASN A 336 -11.21 -25.92 13.51
C ASN A 336 -10.57 -27.15 12.85
N LYS A 337 -11.30 -28.31 12.78
CA LYS A 337 -10.82 -29.52 12.11
C LYS A 337 -10.57 -29.27 10.62
N ILE A 338 -11.53 -28.67 9.92
CA ILE A 338 -11.43 -28.38 8.48
C ILE A 338 -10.34 -27.34 8.21
N PHE A 339 -10.33 -26.24 8.96
CA PHE A 339 -9.33 -25.19 8.81
C PHE A 339 -7.90 -25.71 9.03
N THR A 340 -7.71 -26.52 10.07
CA THR A 340 -6.42 -27.18 10.35
C THR A 340 -6.03 -28.13 9.22
N PHE A 341 -6.98 -28.93 8.73
CA PHE A 341 -6.73 -29.86 7.63
C PHE A 341 -6.24 -29.11 6.38
N VAL A 342 -6.94 -28.05 5.95
CA VAL A 342 -6.56 -27.31 4.76
C VAL A 342 -5.17 -26.69 4.94
N LYS A 343 -4.90 -26.02 6.06
CA LYS A 343 -3.58 -25.41 6.36
C LYS A 343 -2.42 -26.40 6.37
N GLN A 344 -2.66 -27.63 6.80
CA GLN A 344 -1.62 -28.67 6.88
C GLN A 344 -1.38 -29.40 5.55
N ASN A 345 -2.38 -29.47 4.69
CA ASN A 345 -2.33 -30.24 3.45
C ASN A 345 -2.14 -29.38 2.18
N MET A 346 -2.33 -28.07 2.27
CA MET A 346 -2.16 -27.14 1.15
C MET A 346 -0.99 -26.20 1.41
N LYS A 347 -0.25 -25.90 0.36
CA LYS A 347 0.85 -24.93 0.38
C LYS A 347 0.54 -23.78 -0.57
N HIS A 348 0.61 -22.56 -0.07
CA HIS A 348 0.51 -21.36 -0.92
C HIS A 348 1.73 -21.24 -1.83
N ASN A 349 1.50 -20.93 -3.10
CA ASN A 349 2.54 -20.81 -4.14
C ASN A 349 3.11 -19.39 -4.28
N GLY A 350 2.65 -18.43 -3.46
CA GLY A 350 3.07 -17.03 -3.51
C GLY A 350 2.26 -16.14 -4.48
N GLU A 351 1.22 -16.69 -5.13
CA GLU A 351 0.40 -15.92 -6.07
C GLU A 351 -0.95 -15.52 -5.42
N ASP A 352 -1.20 -14.22 -5.38
CA ASP A 352 -2.47 -13.66 -4.93
C ASP A 352 -3.43 -13.52 -6.10
N ASN A 353 -4.58 -14.17 -6.01
CA ASN A 353 -5.67 -14.03 -6.97
C ASN A 353 -7.00 -14.41 -6.34
N LYS A 354 -8.09 -13.76 -6.78
CA LYS A 354 -9.46 -14.14 -6.40
C LYS A 354 -9.99 -15.34 -7.18
N TYR A 355 -9.36 -15.69 -8.31
CA TYR A 355 -9.72 -16.84 -9.13
C TYR A 355 -8.73 -17.99 -8.93
N SER A 356 -9.25 -19.21 -8.83
CA SER A 356 -8.46 -20.43 -8.81
C SER A 356 -7.69 -20.62 -10.13
N GLN A 357 -6.50 -21.20 -10.03
CA GLN A 357 -5.71 -21.65 -11.18
C GLN A 357 -6.21 -23.00 -11.73
N GLN A 358 -7.05 -23.70 -10.95
CA GLN A 358 -7.61 -25.00 -11.29
C GLN A 358 -9.11 -24.88 -11.55
N THR A 359 -9.65 -25.79 -12.35
CA THR A 359 -11.08 -25.85 -12.67
C THR A 359 -11.83 -26.93 -11.89
N SER A 360 -11.13 -27.66 -11.01
CA SER A 360 -11.77 -28.68 -10.14
C SER A 360 -11.08 -28.82 -8.79
N LEU A 361 -11.85 -29.09 -7.74
CA LEU A 361 -11.31 -29.35 -6.38
C LEU A 361 -10.38 -30.55 -6.33
N ARG A 362 -10.63 -31.56 -7.17
CA ARG A 362 -9.73 -32.72 -7.26
C ARG A 362 -8.32 -32.31 -7.64
N GLN A 363 -8.19 -31.46 -8.68
CA GLN A 363 -6.87 -30.96 -9.11
C GLN A 363 -6.16 -30.17 -8.02
N ILE A 364 -6.93 -29.36 -7.24
CA ILE A 364 -6.40 -28.59 -6.12
C ILE A 364 -5.83 -29.55 -5.05
N ILE A 365 -6.62 -30.53 -4.63
CA ILE A 365 -6.25 -31.49 -3.60
C ILE A 365 -5.07 -32.37 -4.03
N ASP A 366 -5.07 -32.85 -5.28
CA ASP A 366 -4.01 -33.71 -5.81
C ASP A 366 -2.66 -32.96 -5.92
N LYS A 367 -2.67 -31.66 -6.27
CA LYS A 367 -1.47 -30.82 -6.37
C LYS A 367 -0.89 -30.42 -5.02
N LYS A 368 -1.71 -30.28 -3.97
CA LYS A 368 -1.32 -29.81 -2.63
C LYS A 368 -0.62 -28.43 -2.62
N THR A 369 -0.64 -27.72 -3.73
CA THR A 369 -0.05 -26.38 -3.88
C THR A 369 -0.95 -25.57 -4.79
N GLY A 370 -1.24 -24.33 -4.42
CA GLY A 370 -2.10 -23.47 -5.20
C GLY A 370 -1.99 -21.99 -4.79
N ASN A 371 -2.69 -21.15 -5.52
CA ASN A 371 -2.83 -19.74 -5.17
C ASN A 371 -3.85 -19.56 -4.03
N VAL A 372 -4.05 -18.32 -3.62
CA VAL A 372 -5.01 -17.93 -2.58
C VAL A 372 -6.40 -18.53 -2.82
N ALA A 373 -6.92 -18.41 -4.05
CA ALA A 373 -8.26 -18.89 -4.36
C ALA A 373 -8.35 -20.42 -4.40
N ASP A 374 -7.31 -21.12 -4.87
CA ASP A 374 -7.27 -22.59 -4.80
C ASP A 374 -7.48 -23.07 -3.35
N ILE A 375 -6.80 -22.45 -2.41
CA ILE A 375 -6.80 -22.84 -1.00
C ILE A 375 -8.08 -22.42 -0.30
N ASN A 376 -8.48 -21.15 -0.44
CA ASN A 376 -9.62 -20.64 0.34
C ASN A 376 -10.98 -21.01 -0.25
N LEU A 377 -11.11 -21.23 -1.58
CA LEU A 377 -12.34 -21.81 -2.15
C LEU A 377 -12.52 -23.29 -1.78
N LEU A 378 -11.42 -24.05 -1.70
CA LEU A 378 -11.45 -25.40 -1.13
C LEU A 378 -11.93 -25.37 0.33
N LEU A 379 -11.36 -24.47 1.15
CA LEU A 379 -11.78 -24.30 2.55
C LEU A 379 -13.29 -24.03 2.65
N ILE A 380 -13.80 -23.06 1.89
CA ILE A 380 -15.23 -22.69 1.89
C ILE A 380 -16.11 -23.87 1.49
N ASN A 381 -15.73 -24.61 0.43
CA ASN A 381 -16.49 -25.79 -0.01
C ASN A 381 -16.57 -26.86 1.09
N LEU A 382 -15.45 -27.16 1.75
CA LEU A 382 -15.42 -28.15 2.84
C LEU A 382 -16.26 -27.71 4.05
N LEU A 383 -16.22 -26.42 4.40
CA LEU A 383 -17.02 -25.84 5.49
C LEU A 383 -18.53 -25.92 5.19
N ASP A 384 -18.95 -25.57 3.96
CA ASP A 384 -20.35 -25.66 3.54
C ASP A 384 -20.85 -27.11 3.58
N HIS A 385 -20.05 -28.07 3.07
CA HIS A 385 -20.39 -29.50 3.14
C HIS A 385 -20.40 -30.08 4.56
N ALA A 386 -19.71 -29.46 5.52
CA ALA A 386 -19.80 -29.79 6.95
C ALA A 386 -21.04 -29.19 7.63
N GLY A 387 -21.88 -28.47 6.89
CA GLY A 387 -23.10 -27.82 7.38
C GLY A 387 -22.84 -26.48 8.10
N LEU A 388 -21.72 -25.85 7.87
CA LEU A 388 -21.40 -24.52 8.40
C LEU A 388 -21.84 -23.43 7.40
N ASN A 389 -22.36 -22.30 7.93
CA ASN A 389 -22.72 -21.16 7.08
C ASN A 389 -21.46 -20.41 6.66
N SER A 390 -20.88 -20.84 5.54
CA SER A 390 -19.65 -20.28 4.97
C SER A 390 -19.89 -19.51 3.67
N SER A 391 -19.10 -18.47 3.44
CA SER A 391 -19.19 -17.62 2.24
C SER A 391 -17.82 -17.05 1.85
N PRO A 392 -17.58 -16.80 0.57
CA PRO A 392 -16.38 -16.09 0.15
C PRO A 392 -16.47 -14.60 0.49
N ILE A 393 -15.32 -14.03 0.88
CA ILE A 393 -15.13 -12.61 1.09
C ILE A 393 -14.01 -12.15 0.16
N LEU A 394 -14.33 -11.26 -0.79
CA LEU A 394 -13.34 -10.68 -1.70
C LEU A 394 -12.62 -9.52 -1.03
N LEU A 395 -11.31 -9.47 -1.22
CA LEU A 395 -10.45 -8.41 -0.69
C LEU A 395 -9.65 -7.74 -1.82
N SER A 396 -9.32 -6.45 -1.60
CA SER A 396 -8.19 -5.80 -2.23
C SER A 396 -7.12 -5.67 -1.16
N THR A 397 -5.95 -6.26 -1.36
CA THR A 397 -4.87 -6.20 -0.37
C THR A 397 -4.32 -4.77 -0.25
N ARG A 398 -3.59 -4.48 0.85
CA ARG A 398 -2.97 -3.16 1.07
C ARG A 398 -2.04 -2.77 -0.07
N SER A 399 -1.25 -3.72 -0.56
CA SER A 399 -0.34 -3.53 -1.70
C SER A 399 -1.07 -3.28 -3.02
N ASN A 400 -2.28 -3.86 -3.21
CA ASN A 400 -3.13 -3.63 -4.39
C ASN A 400 -3.91 -2.30 -4.31
N GLY A 401 -4.00 -1.71 -3.13
CA GLY A 401 -4.70 -0.46 -2.85
C GLY A 401 -6.17 -0.61 -2.47
N ALA A 402 -6.76 0.49 -2.02
CA ALA A 402 -8.13 0.51 -1.53
C ALA A 402 -9.14 0.31 -2.68
N HIS A 403 -10.13 -0.55 -2.44
CA HIS A 403 -11.23 -0.73 -3.39
C HIS A 403 -12.17 0.50 -3.36
N PRO A 404 -12.50 1.11 -4.53
CA PRO A 404 -13.27 2.36 -4.59
C PRO A 404 -14.73 2.24 -4.14
N GLY A 405 -15.24 1.01 -3.95
CA GLY A 405 -16.57 0.74 -3.43
C GLY A 405 -17.67 0.54 -4.49
N ASN A 406 -17.46 0.95 -5.72
CA ASN A 406 -18.37 0.67 -6.83
C ASN A 406 -18.21 -0.78 -7.34
N PRO A 407 -19.22 -1.35 -8.08
CA PRO A 407 -19.13 -2.71 -8.59
C PRO A 407 -18.03 -2.87 -9.64
N LEU A 408 -16.82 -3.22 -9.17
CA LEU A 408 -15.60 -3.33 -9.96
C LEU A 408 -14.77 -4.55 -9.53
N ILE A 409 -15.08 -5.69 -10.15
CA ILE A 409 -14.47 -6.98 -9.78
C ILE A 409 -12.94 -7.01 -10.00
N SER A 410 -12.42 -6.22 -10.95
CA SER A 410 -10.99 -6.18 -11.28
C SER A 410 -10.11 -5.62 -10.16
N LYS A 411 -10.68 -4.85 -9.23
CA LYS A 411 -9.96 -4.25 -8.10
C LYS A 411 -9.77 -5.21 -6.92
N PHE A 412 -10.36 -6.40 -6.94
CA PHE A 412 -10.07 -7.45 -5.97
C PHE A 412 -8.96 -8.35 -6.47
N ASN A 413 -8.04 -8.71 -5.60
CA ASN A 413 -6.94 -9.64 -5.89
C ASN A 413 -6.85 -10.81 -4.90
N TYR A 414 -7.75 -10.88 -3.91
CA TYR A 414 -7.70 -11.87 -2.84
C TYR A 414 -9.11 -12.38 -2.46
N VAL A 415 -9.19 -13.58 -1.89
CA VAL A 415 -10.42 -14.16 -1.35
C VAL A 415 -10.13 -14.92 -0.06
N ILE A 416 -10.94 -14.69 0.97
CA ILE A 416 -10.90 -15.44 2.24
C ILE A 416 -12.25 -16.11 2.51
N ALA A 417 -12.28 -16.99 3.52
CA ALA A 417 -13.52 -17.60 3.97
C ALA A 417 -14.13 -16.82 5.14
N GLY A 418 -15.41 -16.48 5.04
CA GLY A 418 -16.24 -16.02 6.14
C GLY A 418 -17.10 -17.16 6.66
N VAL A 419 -17.24 -17.31 7.99
CA VAL A 419 -18.11 -18.31 8.62
C VAL A 419 -18.91 -17.65 9.73
N THR A 420 -20.21 -17.95 9.79
CA THR A 420 -21.07 -17.48 10.88
C THR A 420 -21.52 -18.65 11.74
N ILE A 421 -21.22 -18.60 13.05
CA ILE A 421 -21.64 -19.58 14.07
C ILE A 421 -22.27 -18.80 15.22
N ASP A 422 -23.51 -19.08 15.55
CA ASP A 422 -24.26 -18.45 16.67
C ASP A 422 -24.11 -16.92 16.69
N SER A 423 -24.28 -16.27 15.53
CA SER A 423 -24.12 -14.82 15.32
C SER A 423 -22.67 -14.29 15.39
N ASN A 424 -21.68 -15.12 15.71
CA ASN A 424 -20.28 -14.75 15.65
C ASN A 424 -19.74 -14.94 14.22
N LYS A 425 -19.10 -13.92 13.69
CA LYS A 425 -18.41 -13.97 12.39
C LYS A 425 -16.95 -14.34 12.60
N TYR A 426 -16.49 -15.33 11.85
CA TYR A 426 -15.10 -15.78 11.79
C TYR A 426 -14.53 -15.54 10.40
N PHE A 427 -13.33 -14.95 10.34
CA PHE A 427 -12.55 -14.79 9.13
C PHE A 427 -11.42 -15.79 9.11
N LEU A 428 -11.28 -16.51 8.01
CA LEU A 428 -10.32 -17.60 7.88
C LEU A 428 -9.51 -17.43 6.59
N ASP A 429 -8.21 -17.53 6.74
CA ASP A 429 -7.27 -17.57 5.63
C ASP A 429 -6.33 -18.78 5.83
N ALA A 430 -6.47 -19.79 4.98
CA ALA A 430 -5.69 -21.01 5.08
C ALA A 430 -4.39 -21.01 4.28
N THR A 431 -4.01 -19.87 3.70
CA THR A 431 -2.77 -19.71 2.92
C THR A 431 -1.52 -19.79 3.79
N ASN A 432 -1.63 -19.37 5.06
CA ASN A 432 -0.54 -19.43 6.02
C ASN A 432 -0.87 -20.45 7.13
N PRO A 433 -0.04 -21.50 7.32
CA PRO A 433 -0.29 -22.56 8.30
C PRO A 433 -0.32 -22.07 9.76
N ILE A 434 0.25 -20.90 10.05
CA ILE A 434 0.27 -20.32 11.40
C ILE A 434 -0.83 -19.28 11.64
N ASN A 435 -1.75 -19.04 10.71
CA ASN A 435 -2.90 -18.18 10.94
C ASN A 435 -3.91 -18.85 11.88
N GLY A 436 -4.37 -18.11 12.89
CA GLY A 436 -5.47 -18.49 13.76
C GLY A 436 -6.84 -18.09 13.20
N LEU A 437 -7.90 -18.34 13.96
CA LEU A 437 -9.23 -17.81 13.67
C LEU A 437 -9.20 -16.27 13.81
N ASN A 438 -9.81 -15.55 12.87
CA ASN A 438 -9.80 -14.09 12.79
C ASN A 438 -8.40 -13.45 12.69
N MET A 439 -7.39 -14.24 12.34
CA MET A 439 -6.05 -13.76 12.06
C MET A 439 -5.82 -13.84 10.54
N LEU A 440 -5.79 -12.68 9.92
CA LEU A 440 -5.53 -12.54 8.48
C LEU A 440 -4.07 -12.12 8.27
N GLU A 441 -3.57 -12.29 7.05
CA GLU A 441 -2.29 -11.69 6.66
C GLU A 441 -2.37 -10.17 6.78
N PHE A 442 -1.24 -9.53 7.14
CA PHE A 442 -1.20 -8.07 7.31
C PHE A 442 -1.66 -7.32 6.06
N ASP A 443 -1.29 -7.84 4.87
CA ASP A 443 -1.69 -7.24 3.60
C ASP A 443 -3.20 -7.34 3.32
N CYS A 444 -3.91 -8.28 3.98
CA CYS A 444 -5.37 -8.39 3.92
C CYS A 444 -6.12 -7.36 4.78
N LEU A 445 -5.43 -6.66 5.70
CA LEU A 445 -6.04 -5.66 6.57
C LEU A 445 -6.19 -4.30 5.86
N ASN A 446 -7.05 -4.26 4.85
CA ASN A 446 -7.32 -3.05 4.06
C ASN A 446 -8.76 -2.57 4.26
N HIS A 447 -9.12 -2.27 5.51
CA HIS A 447 -10.36 -1.71 6.02
C HIS A 447 -11.60 -2.58 5.84
N LYS A 448 -11.93 -3.04 4.63
CA LYS A 448 -13.18 -3.76 4.34
C LYS A 448 -13.02 -4.83 3.27
N GLY A 449 -13.81 -5.88 3.40
CA GLY A 449 -13.99 -6.91 2.38
C GLY A 449 -15.43 -6.96 1.89
N LEU A 450 -15.64 -7.53 0.72
CA LEU A 450 -16.96 -7.75 0.13
C LEU A 450 -17.40 -9.20 0.38
N ALA A 451 -18.28 -9.41 1.33
CA ALA A 451 -18.87 -10.72 1.59
C ALA A 451 -19.93 -11.05 0.53
N LEU A 452 -19.82 -12.24 -0.07
CA LEU A 452 -20.71 -12.68 -1.14
C LEU A 452 -21.72 -13.70 -0.62
N ASP A 453 -23.01 -13.46 -0.80
CA ASP A 453 -24.02 -14.51 -0.67
C ASP A 453 -24.28 -15.14 -2.05
N MET A 454 -23.68 -16.32 -2.25
CA MET A 454 -23.78 -17.03 -3.53
C MET A 454 -25.19 -17.59 -3.80
N LYS A 455 -26.02 -17.77 -2.75
CA LYS A 455 -27.40 -18.28 -2.85
C LYS A 455 -28.38 -17.18 -3.19
N LEU A 456 -28.32 -16.06 -2.47
CA LEU A 456 -29.17 -14.88 -2.70
C LEU A 456 -28.68 -13.97 -3.82
N LYS A 457 -27.47 -14.19 -4.34
CA LYS A 457 -26.80 -13.34 -5.35
C LYS A 457 -26.65 -11.89 -4.89
N THR A 458 -26.31 -11.70 -3.61
CA THR A 458 -26.08 -10.38 -3.01
C THR A 458 -24.66 -10.25 -2.49
N ALA A 459 -24.24 -9.03 -2.23
CA ALA A 459 -22.94 -8.73 -1.64
C ALA A 459 -23.05 -7.61 -0.61
N GLU A 460 -22.27 -7.71 0.47
CA GLU A 460 -22.26 -6.75 1.56
C GLU A 460 -20.81 -6.38 1.92
N TRP A 461 -20.54 -5.08 2.08
CA TRP A 461 -19.27 -4.63 2.61
C TRP A 461 -19.19 -4.85 4.12
N ILE A 462 -18.17 -5.54 4.57
CA ILE A 462 -17.91 -5.83 5.98
C ILE A 462 -16.56 -5.28 6.40
N PRO A 463 -16.44 -4.75 7.65
CA PRO A 463 -15.15 -4.34 8.17
C PRO A 463 -14.24 -5.55 8.42
N LEU A 464 -12.95 -5.39 8.14
CA LEU A 464 -11.89 -6.39 8.38
C LEU A 464 -11.02 -5.98 9.57
N GLU A 465 -11.58 -5.23 10.49
CA GLU A 465 -10.86 -4.78 11.68
C GLU A 465 -10.70 -5.91 12.69
N LEU A 466 -9.51 -5.98 13.28
CA LEU A 466 -9.26 -6.85 14.42
C LEU A 466 -9.84 -6.23 15.67
N LYS A 467 -10.57 -7.03 16.43
CA LYS A 467 -11.18 -6.60 17.70
C LYS A 467 -10.17 -6.46 18.84
N ASN A 468 -9.06 -7.19 18.76
CA ASN A 468 -8.07 -7.25 19.84
C ASN A 468 -6.87 -6.37 19.52
N ILE A 469 -6.34 -5.71 20.56
CA ILE A 469 -5.08 -4.98 20.47
C ILE A 469 -3.93 -5.99 20.45
N SER A 470 -3.03 -5.85 19.49
CA SER A 470 -1.79 -6.61 19.44
C SER A 470 -0.84 -6.13 20.53
N GLN A 471 -0.38 -7.03 21.40
CA GLN A 471 0.44 -6.66 22.56
C GLN A 471 1.85 -7.24 22.46
N ASN A 472 2.83 -6.43 22.87
CA ASN A 472 4.18 -6.86 23.19
C ASN A 472 4.50 -6.40 24.61
N ALA A 473 4.64 -7.32 25.55
CA ALA A 473 4.98 -7.05 26.93
C ALA A 473 6.29 -7.75 27.29
N LEU A 474 7.34 -6.96 27.56
CA LEU A 474 8.66 -7.42 27.88
C LEU A 474 9.05 -6.97 29.29
N THR A 475 9.57 -7.89 30.11
CA THR A 475 10.03 -7.61 31.46
C THR A 475 11.47 -8.07 31.62
N TYR A 476 12.35 -7.16 31.99
CA TYR A 476 13.72 -7.40 32.46
C TYR A 476 13.75 -7.37 33.99
N ARG A 477 14.30 -8.40 34.61
CA ARG A 477 14.64 -8.43 36.05
C ARG A 477 16.15 -8.67 36.17
N LEU A 478 16.89 -7.60 36.32
CA LEU A 478 18.36 -7.59 36.22
C LEU A 478 19.00 -7.16 37.52
N LYS A 479 20.22 -7.64 37.76
CA LYS A 479 21.16 -7.13 38.74
C LYS A 479 22.29 -6.44 38.02
N LEU A 480 22.66 -5.25 38.46
CA LEU A 480 23.85 -4.57 37.99
C LEU A 480 25.04 -5.03 38.85
N SER A 481 26.09 -5.55 38.23
CA SER A 481 27.31 -5.89 38.93
C SER A 481 28.21 -4.65 39.13
N PRO A 482 29.19 -4.70 40.06
CA PRO A 482 30.19 -3.65 40.20
C PRO A 482 31.02 -3.42 38.93
N GLU A 483 31.15 -4.42 38.07
CA GLU A 483 31.83 -4.39 36.77
C GLU A 483 30.95 -3.87 35.63
N ASN A 484 29.80 -3.28 35.95
CA ASN A 484 28.84 -2.67 34.98
C ASN A 484 28.19 -3.65 34.00
N VAL A 485 28.01 -4.89 34.41
CA VAL A 485 27.32 -5.92 33.66
C VAL A 485 25.90 -6.15 34.24
N PHE A 486 24.88 -6.12 33.41
CA PHE A 486 23.54 -6.53 33.82
C PHE A 486 23.39 -8.04 33.64
N LYS A 487 22.88 -8.74 34.65
CA LYS A 487 22.56 -10.17 34.57
C LYS A 487 21.22 -10.46 35.22
N GLY A 488 20.39 -11.27 34.58
CA GLY A 488 19.08 -11.67 35.14
C GLY A 488 18.13 -12.32 34.17
N MET A 489 16.88 -12.34 34.56
CA MET A 489 15.80 -13.01 33.80
C MET A 489 15.08 -12.02 32.90
N VAL A 490 14.75 -12.48 31.71
CA VAL A 490 13.89 -11.78 30.75
C VAL A 490 12.67 -12.63 30.48
N TYR A 491 11.50 -12.00 30.50
CA TYR A 491 10.23 -12.58 30.15
C TYR A 491 9.52 -11.72 29.12
N GLU A 492 9.16 -12.29 27.98
CA GLU A 492 8.45 -11.62 26.91
C GLU A 492 7.14 -12.36 26.59
N ARG A 493 6.05 -11.61 26.44
CA ARG A 493 4.72 -12.11 26.08
C ARG A 493 4.17 -11.31 24.91
N LYS A 494 3.78 -12.01 23.84
CA LYS A 494 3.21 -11.39 22.63
C LYS A 494 1.88 -12.03 22.26
N THR A 495 0.95 -11.20 21.79
CA THR A 495 -0.38 -11.60 21.32
C THR A 495 -0.60 -11.16 19.88
N GLU A 496 -1.64 -11.66 19.26
CA GLU A 496 -2.12 -11.28 17.93
C GLU A 496 -0.96 -11.18 16.91
N PHE A 497 -0.83 -10.06 16.18
CA PHE A 497 0.21 -9.87 15.17
C PHE A 497 1.64 -9.91 15.72
N ASN A 498 1.87 -9.37 16.92
CA ASN A 498 3.18 -9.48 17.55
C ASN A 498 3.53 -10.95 17.83
N GLY A 499 2.54 -11.75 18.24
CA GLY A 499 2.68 -13.18 18.43
C GLY A 499 2.86 -13.93 17.10
N LEU A 500 2.07 -13.58 16.07
CA LEU A 500 2.17 -14.17 14.73
C LEU A 500 3.56 -13.94 14.12
N SER A 501 4.04 -12.70 14.13
CA SER A 501 5.37 -12.34 13.61
C SER A 501 6.49 -13.12 14.32
N THR A 502 6.40 -13.29 15.64
CA THR A 502 7.39 -14.08 16.39
C THR A 502 7.35 -15.57 16.02
N ARG A 503 6.14 -16.15 15.86
CA ARG A 503 5.97 -17.53 15.40
C ARG A 503 6.56 -17.75 14.02
N GLN A 504 6.28 -16.81 13.12
CA GLN A 504 6.77 -16.86 11.74
C GLN A 504 8.30 -16.86 11.72
N LYS A 505 8.94 -15.89 12.37
CA LYS A 505 10.40 -15.81 12.47
C LYS A 505 11.04 -17.06 13.07
N TYR A 506 10.42 -17.61 14.12
CA TYR A 506 10.93 -18.83 14.75
C TYR A 506 10.80 -20.06 13.83
N LYS A 507 9.68 -20.22 13.12
CA LYS A 507 9.45 -21.35 12.22
C LYS A 507 10.21 -21.27 10.90
N GLU A 508 10.52 -20.07 10.42
CA GLU A 508 11.35 -19.83 9.25
C GLU A 508 12.84 -20.01 9.53
N SER A 509 13.25 -19.92 10.79
CA SER A 509 14.62 -20.19 11.22
C SER A 509 14.94 -21.69 11.13
N ALA A 510 16.12 -22.02 10.64
CA ALA A 510 16.53 -23.43 10.47
C ALA A 510 16.56 -24.20 11.80
N ASN A 511 16.84 -23.53 12.90
CA ASN A 511 16.85 -24.06 14.27
C ASN A 511 16.82 -22.90 15.29
N GLU A 512 16.76 -23.24 16.59
CA GLU A 512 16.76 -22.26 17.69
C GLU A 512 18.02 -21.39 17.71
N GLU A 513 19.18 -21.93 17.34
CA GLU A 513 20.44 -21.18 17.34
C GLU A 513 20.42 -20.05 16.28
N GLU A 514 19.93 -20.31 15.07
CA GLU A 514 19.76 -19.32 14.03
C GLU A 514 18.68 -18.29 14.38
N TYR A 515 17.59 -18.70 15.04
CA TYR A 515 16.59 -17.78 15.58
C TYR A 515 17.23 -16.83 16.62
N LEU A 516 17.99 -17.35 17.59
CA LEU A 516 18.65 -16.56 18.61
C LEU A 516 19.76 -15.66 18.04
N LYS A 517 20.41 -16.09 16.97
CA LYS A 517 21.37 -15.26 16.24
C LYS A 517 20.69 -14.04 15.63
N SER A 518 19.60 -14.25 14.90
CA SER A 518 18.78 -13.16 14.35
C SER A 518 18.19 -12.27 15.45
N TYR A 519 17.70 -12.84 16.55
CA TYR A 519 17.17 -12.09 17.69
C TYR A 519 18.21 -11.17 18.32
N LYS A 520 19.50 -11.54 18.29
CA LYS A 520 20.64 -10.76 18.86
C LYS A 520 21.25 -9.76 17.87
N GLU A 521 20.88 -9.77 16.59
CA GLU A 521 21.56 -8.99 15.53
C GLU A 521 21.65 -7.48 15.86
N ASP A 522 20.57 -6.91 16.41
CA ASP A 522 20.51 -5.50 16.82
C ASP A 522 20.75 -5.29 18.34
N ARG A 523 21.21 -6.33 19.05
CA ARG A 523 21.40 -6.36 20.52
C ARG A 523 22.84 -6.67 20.89
N ASN A 524 23.76 -5.78 20.53
CA ASN A 524 25.20 -5.94 20.83
C ASN A 524 25.45 -6.13 22.32
N GLY A 525 26.33 -7.05 22.69
CA GLY A 525 26.66 -7.36 24.09
C GLY A 525 25.61 -8.25 24.78
N LEU A 526 24.51 -8.66 24.12
CA LEU A 526 23.52 -9.58 24.70
C LEU A 526 24.00 -11.04 24.59
N LYS A 527 24.15 -11.70 25.74
CA LYS A 527 24.31 -13.15 25.84
C LYS A 527 23.03 -13.77 26.40
N ILE A 528 22.55 -14.85 25.79
CA ILE A 528 21.32 -15.55 26.15
C ILE A 528 21.67 -16.96 26.60
N GLU A 529 21.18 -17.35 27.78
CA GLU A 529 21.28 -18.69 28.36
C GLU A 529 19.87 -19.17 28.77
N ASN A 530 19.67 -20.49 28.82
CA ASN A 530 18.41 -21.09 29.28
C ASN A 530 17.16 -20.60 28.54
N PHE A 531 17.29 -20.41 27.21
CA PHE A 531 16.18 -19.93 26.39
C PHE A 531 15.04 -20.94 26.35
N LYS A 532 13.82 -20.45 26.46
CA LYS A 532 12.59 -21.22 26.35
C LYS A 532 11.54 -20.40 25.64
N ILE A 533 10.96 -20.97 24.59
CA ILE A 533 9.80 -20.43 23.89
C ILE A 533 8.61 -21.36 24.08
N SER A 534 7.42 -20.81 24.34
CA SER A 534 6.21 -21.60 24.59
C SER A 534 5.06 -21.14 23.69
N ASN A 535 4.11 -22.05 23.45
CA ASN A 535 2.91 -21.83 22.64
C ASN A 535 3.20 -21.54 21.16
N ILE A 536 4.29 -22.09 20.63
CA ILE A 536 4.68 -21.86 19.22
C ILE A 536 3.61 -22.42 18.26
N ASP A 537 2.96 -23.53 18.61
CA ASP A 537 1.91 -24.18 17.82
C ASP A 537 0.50 -23.90 18.35
N SER A 538 0.36 -23.28 19.51
CA SER A 538 -0.93 -22.91 20.10
C SER A 538 -1.34 -21.51 19.64
N LEU A 539 -1.97 -21.41 18.47
CA LEU A 539 -2.26 -20.13 17.79
C LEU A 539 -3.25 -19.24 18.55
N SER A 540 -4.09 -19.81 19.41
CA SER A 540 -5.03 -19.07 20.27
C SER A 540 -4.41 -18.57 21.57
N SER A 541 -3.19 -18.99 21.90
CA SER A 541 -2.49 -18.61 23.13
C SER A 541 -1.41 -17.58 22.87
N PRO A 542 -1.13 -16.68 23.82
CA PRO A 542 0.04 -15.80 23.71
C PRO A 542 1.32 -16.60 23.56
N ILE A 543 2.22 -16.17 22.68
CA ILE A 543 3.57 -16.71 22.66
C ILE A 543 4.36 -16.08 23.79
N THR A 544 5.16 -16.89 24.50
CA THR A 544 6.01 -16.42 25.58
C THR A 544 7.45 -16.87 25.38
N MET A 545 8.39 -16.02 25.72
CA MET A 545 9.82 -16.31 25.72
C MET A 545 10.40 -15.98 27.10
N GLU A 546 11.22 -16.89 27.61
CA GLU A 546 11.94 -16.75 28.89
C GLU A 546 13.41 -17.08 28.65
N TYR A 547 14.32 -16.30 29.22
CA TYR A 547 15.75 -16.58 29.17
C TYR A 547 16.53 -15.83 30.24
N THR A 548 17.74 -16.30 30.52
CA THR A 548 18.71 -15.58 31.29
C THR A 548 19.54 -14.69 30.38
N ALA A 549 19.54 -13.39 30.62
CA ALA A 549 20.36 -12.40 29.90
C ALA A 549 21.57 -11.99 30.65
N THR A 550 22.71 -11.89 29.97
CA THR A 550 23.88 -11.09 30.37
C THR A 550 24.01 -9.98 29.34
N VAL A 551 24.01 -8.72 29.77
CA VAL A 551 24.07 -7.53 28.92
C VAL A 551 25.35 -6.75 29.28
N GLU A 552 26.26 -6.70 28.34
CA GLU A 552 27.54 -5.99 28.40
C GLU A 552 27.48 -4.72 27.55
N ASP A 553 28.40 -3.80 27.73
CA ASP A 553 28.62 -2.61 26.89
C ASP A 553 27.47 -1.58 26.88
N MET A 554 26.53 -1.64 27.85
CA MET A 554 25.40 -0.72 27.96
C MET A 554 25.57 0.35 29.05
N VAL A 555 26.69 0.33 29.76
CA VAL A 555 26.99 1.20 30.90
C VAL A 555 28.24 2.02 30.60
N GLU A 556 28.14 3.32 30.78
CA GLU A 556 29.25 4.27 30.63
C GLU A 556 29.71 4.79 32.00
N GLU A 557 31.02 4.95 32.21
CA GLU A 557 31.57 5.52 33.42
C GLU A 557 32.27 6.84 33.15
N ALA A 558 32.07 7.81 34.06
CA ALA A 558 32.79 9.07 34.07
C ALA A 558 33.13 9.46 35.53
N GLY A 559 34.35 9.18 35.95
CA GLY A 559 34.79 9.36 37.32
C GLY A 559 34.03 8.44 38.30
N ASN A 560 33.30 9.01 39.23
CA ASN A 560 32.48 8.25 40.18
C ASN A 560 31.00 8.12 39.75
N LEU A 561 30.67 8.55 38.56
CA LEU A 561 29.31 8.46 38.00
C LEU A 561 29.23 7.35 36.97
N VAL A 562 28.07 6.69 36.94
CA VAL A 562 27.71 5.59 36.04
C VAL A 562 26.42 5.93 35.31
N TYR A 563 26.43 5.82 33.99
CA TYR A 563 25.34 6.22 33.12
C TYR A 563 24.85 5.05 32.29
N PHE A 564 23.52 4.90 32.13
CA PHE A 564 22.94 3.95 31.19
C PHE A 564 21.52 4.35 30.82
N THR A 565 21.08 3.93 29.60
CA THR A 565 19.73 4.07 29.17
C THR A 565 18.88 2.90 29.69
N PRO A 566 17.83 3.12 30.49
CA PRO A 566 17.15 2.04 31.21
C PRO A 566 16.45 1.03 30.31
N LEU A 567 15.96 1.45 29.16
CA LEU A 567 15.25 0.56 28.22
C LEU A 567 16.20 -0.36 27.42
N LEU A 568 17.52 -0.23 27.60
CA LEU A 568 18.53 -1.04 26.92
C LEU A 568 18.30 -1.05 25.39
N TYR A 569 17.93 -2.20 24.83
CA TYR A 569 17.68 -2.38 23.40
C TYR A 569 16.30 -1.92 22.94
N GLU A 570 15.33 -1.77 23.86
CA GLU A 570 13.89 -1.66 23.55
C GLU A 570 13.42 -0.20 23.36
N ARG A 571 14.35 0.74 23.24
CA ARG A 571 14.00 2.14 22.99
C ARG A 571 13.63 2.38 21.52
N THR A 572 12.63 3.20 21.25
CA THR A 572 12.38 3.78 19.95
C THR A 572 13.50 4.76 19.60
N LYS A 573 14.35 4.41 18.63
CA LYS A 573 15.57 5.18 18.31
C LYS A 573 15.26 6.39 17.44
N GLU A 574 14.26 6.30 16.58
CA GLU A 574 13.90 7.33 15.59
C GLU A 574 12.40 7.56 15.55
N ASN A 575 12.02 8.79 15.25
CA ASN A 575 10.64 9.10 14.93
C ASN A 575 10.30 8.58 13.52
N PRO A 576 9.29 7.72 13.33
CA PRO A 576 8.93 7.21 12.01
C PRO A 576 8.30 8.31 11.11
N PHE A 577 7.80 9.39 11.70
CA PHE A 577 7.14 10.49 11.00
C PHE A 577 8.16 11.57 10.63
N LYS A 578 8.58 11.59 9.36
CA LYS A 578 9.66 12.45 8.85
C LYS A 578 9.13 13.70 8.13
N LEU A 579 7.96 13.60 7.46
CA LEU A 579 7.39 14.70 6.69
C LEU A 579 6.97 15.86 7.60
N GLU A 580 7.06 17.08 7.11
CA GLU A 580 6.53 18.26 7.83
C GLU A 580 5.01 18.27 7.82
N GLU A 581 4.42 17.89 6.70
CA GLU A 581 2.98 17.76 6.50
C GLU A 581 2.69 16.47 5.73
N ARG A 582 1.60 15.81 6.09
CA ARG A 582 1.11 14.60 5.44
C ARG A 582 -0.37 14.78 5.10
N ASN A 583 -0.73 14.65 3.82
CA ASN A 583 -2.10 14.82 3.34
C ASN A 583 -2.85 13.50 3.18
N PHE A 584 -2.26 12.39 3.63
CA PHE A 584 -2.84 11.06 3.58
C PHE A 584 -2.80 10.41 4.97
N PRO A 585 -3.69 9.47 5.25
CA PRO A 585 -3.84 8.87 6.57
C PRO A 585 -2.58 8.16 7.07
N VAL A 586 -2.50 7.97 8.39
CA VAL A 586 -1.55 7.06 9.04
C VAL A 586 -2.28 5.76 9.30
N ASP A 587 -1.86 4.69 8.64
CA ASP A 587 -2.49 3.38 8.70
C ASP A 587 -1.53 2.32 9.28
N PHE A 588 -1.67 2.08 10.58
CA PHE A 588 -0.91 1.06 11.30
C PHE A 588 -1.34 -0.38 10.97
N GLY A 589 -2.50 -0.55 10.31
CA GLY A 589 -3.11 -1.84 10.00
C GLY A 589 -3.83 -2.50 11.17
N PHE A 590 -3.32 -2.36 12.38
CA PHE A 590 -3.92 -2.88 13.61
C PHE A 590 -3.56 -2.01 14.82
N ALA A 591 -4.40 -2.07 15.86
CA ALA A 591 -4.11 -1.44 17.14
C ALA A 591 -2.98 -2.18 17.88
N ASN A 592 -2.00 -1.44 18.41
CA ASN A 592 -0.79 -2.01 19.02
C ASN A 592 -0.51 -1.41 20.40
N GLU A 593 -0.02 -2.27 21.31
CA GLU A 593 0.43 -1.88 22.64
C GLU A 593 1.80 -2.50 22.94
N GLU A 594 2.76 -1.66 23.31
CA GLU A 594 4.09 -2.07 23.75
C GLU A 594 4.29 -1.68 25.20
N THR A 595 4.68 -2.62 26.03
CA THR A 595 4.95 -2.40 27.44
C THR A 595 6.30 -2.99 27.82
N TYR A 596 7.23 -2.14 28.23
CA TYR A 596 8.56 -2.51 28.70
C TYR A 596 8.66 -2.25 30.19
N ARG A 597 8.97 -3.28 30.98
CA ARG A 597 9.19 -3.21 32.41
C ARG A 597 10.62 -3.60 32.71
N ILE A 598 11.38 -2.70 33.30
CA ILE A 598 12.77 -2.93 33.64
C ILE A 598 12.93 -2.75 35.14
N ILE A 599 13.38 -3.79 35.84
CA ILE A 599 13.67 -3.80 37.25
C ILE A 599 15.16 -4.10 37.39
N ILE A 600 15.90 -3.17 37.99
CA ILE A 600 17.38 -3.28 38.19
C ILE A 600 17.69 -3.24 39.68
N GLU A 601 18.22 -4.31 40.20
CA GLU A 601 18.81 -4.38 41.54
C GLU A 601 20.22 -3.77 41.46
N LEU A 602 20.52 -2.82 42.35
CA LEU A 602 21.80 -2.10 42.42
C LEU A 602 22.78 -2.79 43.35
N PRO A 603 24.09 -2.75 43.04
CA PRO A 603 25.12 -3.20 44.00
C PRO A 603 25.21 -2.21 45.17
N GLU A 604 25.59 -2.69 46.36
CA GLU A 604 25.72 -1.86 47.56
C GLU A 604 26.76 -0.72 47.41
N SER A 605 27.65 -0.84 46.43
CA SER A 605 28.66 0.18 46.09
C SER A 605 28.13 1.34 45.25
N MET A 606 26.83 1.36 44.90
CA MET A 606 26.25 2.39 44.07
C MET A 606 24.92 2.90 44.64
N THR A 607 24.65 4.18 44.43
CA THR A 607 23.37 4.82 44.78
C THR A 607 22.81 5.60 43.58
N VAL A 608 21.51 5.81 43.56
CA VAL A 608 20.86 6.61 42.53
C VAL A 608 21.15 8.10 42.74
N ASP A 609 21.76 8.73 41.77
CA ASP A 609 21.96 10.18 41.71
C ASP A 609 20.86 10.89 40.97
N LYS A 610 20.46 10.35 39.77
CA LYS A 610 19.39 10.93 38.96
C LYS A 610 18.56 9.86 38.24
N LEU A 611 17.26 10.03 38.28
CA LEU A 611 16.28 9.25 37.46
C LEU A 611 15.56 10.15 36.44
N PRO A 612 15.22 9.60 35.23
CA PRO A 612 14.25 10.23 34.35
C PRO A 612 12.95 10.51 35.10
N LYS A 613 12.31 11.65 34.89
CA LYS A 613 11.01 11.96 35.50
C LYS A 613 9.89 11.16 34.85
N SER A 614 8.91 10.73 35.64
CA SER A 614 7.69 10.13 35.11
C SER A 614 6.94 11.13 34.22
N GLU A 615 6.40 10.65 33.10
CA GLU A 615 5.69 11.48 32.12
C GLU A 615 4.55 10.69 31.47
N MET A 616 3.46 11.37 31.15
CA MET A 616 2.34 10.80 30.37
C MET A 616 1.91 11.81 29.32
N ILE A 617 1.82 11.36 28.07
CA ILE A 617 1.41 12.16 26.92
C ILE A 617 0.35 11.36 26.17
N ARG A 618 -0.67 12.00 25.68
CA ARG A 618 -1.77 11.38 24.93
C ARG A 618 -2.30 12.33 23.87
N LEU A 619 -2.90 11.78 22.83
CA LEU A 619 -3.67 12.53 21.85
C LEU A 619 -4.95 13.07 22.52
N GLU A 620 -5.52 14.12 21.94
CA GLU A 620 -6.74 14.76 22.50
C GLU A 620 -7.91 13.80 22.61
N ASP A 621 -8.08 12.88 21.66
CA ASP A 621 -9.14 11.85 21.65
C ASP A 621 -8.80 10.60 22.49
N ASN A 622 -7.65 10.56 23.15
CA ASN A 622 -7.10 9.44 23.92
C ASN A 622 -6.88 8.14 23.10
N SER A 623 -6.92 8.20 21.77
CA SER A 623 -6.73 7.03 20.92
C SER A 623 -5.28 6.51 20.88
N ALA A 624 -4.31 7.36 21.20
CA ALA A 624 -2.91 6.95 21.40
C ALA A 624 -2.32 7.66 22.62
N PHE A 625 -1.44 6.97 23.33
CA PHE A 625 -0.72 7.55 24.46
C PHE A 625 0.64 6.92 24.69
N PHE A 626 1.50 7.66 25.35
CA PHE A 626 2.77 7.22 25.90
C PHE A 626 2.80 7.47 27.40
N SER A 627 3.19 6.48 28.18
CA SER A 627 3.41 6.59 29.63
C SER A 627 4.78 6.08 29.99
N TYR A 628 5.52 6.87 30.72
CA TYR A 628 6.84 6.53 31.28
C TYR A 628 6.81 6.73 32.78
N VAL A 629 7.01 5.68 33.56
CA VAL A 629 7.01 5.72 35.01
C VAL A 629 8.38 5.24 35.53
N SER A 630 9.00 6.01 36.38
CA SER A 630 10.27 5.70 37.02
C SER A 630 10.16 5.81 38.54
N ALA A 631 10.72 4.84 39.24
CA ALA A 631 10.76 4.82 40.71
C ALA A 631 12.04 4.14 41.19
N SER A 632 12.52 4.47 42.40
CA SER A 632 13.56 3.76 43.10
C SER A 632 13.29 3.75 44.62
N ASP A 633 13.64 2.65 45.25
CA ASP A 633 13.68 2.48 46.72
C ASP A 633 15.09 2.59 47.33
N GLY A 634 16.07 3.01 46.51
CA GLY A 634 17.48 3.12 46.85
C GLY A 634 18.29 1.84 46.63
N LYS A 635 17.61 0.66 46.59
CA LYS A 635 18.26 -0.64 46.31
C LYS A 635 17.93 -1.16 44.94
N SER A 636 16.81 -0.73 44.39
CA SER A 636 16.38 -1.10 43.07
C SER A 636 15.79 0.11 42.33
N ILE A 637 15.80 -0.01 41.00
CA ILE A 637 15.18 0.92 40.06
C ILE A 637 14.12 0.17 39.30
N SER A 638 12.92 0.78 39.17
CA SER A 638 11.82 0.27 38.37
C SER A 638 11.43 1.30 37.30
N ILE A 639 11.43 0.87 36.04
CA ILE A 639 10.99 1.66 34.90
C ILE A 639 9.85 0.90 34.21
N VAL A 640 8.79 1.62 33.87
CA VAL A 640 7.72 1.13 32.99
C VAL A 640 7.52 2.12 31.86
N SER A 641 7.77 1.69 30.66
CA SER A 641 7.51 2.44 29.43
C SER A 641 6.36 1.77 28.68
N LYS A 642 5.29 2.48 28.39
CA LYS A 642 4.12 1.98 27.69
C LYS A 642 3.76 2.89 26.54
N ILE A 643 3.68 2.33 25.33
CA ILE A 643 3.18 2.97 24.11
C ILE A 643 1.88 2.26 23.73
N ASN A 644 0.81 3.00 23.54
CA ASN A 644 -0.45 2.47 23.07
C ASN A 644 -0.92 3.24 21.84
N ILE A 645 -1.16 2.51 20.76
CA ILE A 645 -1.80 2.99 19.53
C ILE A 645 -3.14 2.26 19.42
N GLY A 646 -4.20 2.86 19.95
CA GLY A 646 -5.49 2.21 20.15
C GLY A 646 -6.36 2.09 18.91
N LYS A 647 -5.99 2.74 17.79
CA LYS A 647 -6.67 2.63 16.50
C LYS A 647 -5.69 2.14 15.44
N SER A 648 -6.21 1.41 14.45
CA SER A 648 -5.44 1.00 13.27
C SER A 648 -5.23 2.13 12.28
N TYR A 649 -6.09 3.14 12.29
CA TYR A 649 -6.16 4.20 11.29
C TYR A 649 -6.37 5.57 11.93
N TYR A 650 -5.63 6.57 11.44
CA TYR A 650 -5.73 7.98 11.84
C TYR A 650 -5.82 8.86 10.61
N ASP A 651 -6.77 9.80 10.63
CA ASP A 651 -6.92 10.79 9.57
C ASP A 651 -5.69 11.72 9.47
N PRO A 652 -5.45 12.37 8.31
CA PRO A 652 -4.30 13.26 8.11
C PRO A 652 -4.19 14.37 9.16
N GLU A 653 -5.29 14.84 9.70
CA GLU A 653 -5.36 15.88 10.75
C GLU A 653 -4.65 15.45 12.04
N SER A 654 -4.66 14.17 12.36
CA SER A 654 -3.99 13.59 13.53
C SER A 654 -2.47 13.44 13.36
N TYR A 655 -1.95 13.66 12.15
CA TYR A 655 -0.54 13.42 11.83
C TYR A 655 0.41 14.21 12.72
N PHE A 656 0.14 15.49 12.91
CA PHE A 656 1.02 16.34 13.72
C PHE A 656 1.09 15.88 15.18
N GLU A 657 -0.06 15.51 15.78
CA GLU A 657 -0.11 15.00 17.15
C GLU A 657 0.65 13.68 17.31
N LEU A 658 0.49 12.75 16.34
CA LEU A 658 1.25 11.50 16.31
C LEU A 658 2.74 11.76 16.19
N LYS A 659 3.15 12.66 15.31
CA LYS A 659 4.56 13.04 15.13
C LYS A 659 5.17 13.60 16.41
N GLU A 660 4.48 14.49 17.11
CA GLU A 660 4.93 15.05 18.39
C GLU A 660 4.94 13.98 19.50
N LEU A 661 3.94 13.07 19.52
CA LEU A 661 3.93 11.93 20.44
C LEU A 661 5.20 11.08 20.27
N PHE A 662 5.51 10.66 19.05
CA PHE A 662 6.70 9.84 18.76
C PHE A 662 8.03 10.58 19.02
N LYS A 663 8.07 11.89 18.75
CA LYS A 663 9.22 12.72 19.12
C LYS A 663 9.47 12.72 20.62
N LYS A 664 8.42 12.79 21.42
CA LYS A 664 8.48 12.71 22.88
C LYS A 664 8.88 11.30 23.35
N ILE A 665 8.34 10.25 22.73
CA ILE A 665 8.74 8.86 23.01
C ILE A 665 10.26 8.71 22.83
N VAL A 666 10.78 9.09 21.67
CA VAL A 666 12.21 8.99 21.36
C VAL A 666 13.07 9.74 22.38
N SER A 667 12.70 11.00 22.68
CA SER A 667 13.46 11.82 23.62
C SER A 667 13.40 11.27 25.05
N LYS A 668 12.23 10.83 25.52
CA LYS A 668 12.05 10.31 26.87
C LYS A 668 12.74 8.97 27.08
N GLN A 669 12.64 8.07 26.12
CA GLN A 669 13.28 6.76 26.19
C GLN A 669 14.80 6.82 26.06
N ALA A 670 15.37 7.93 25.58
CA ALA A 670 16.79 8.19 25.52
C ALA A 670 17.38 8.80 26.81
N GLU A 671 16.54 9.21 27.78
CA GLU A 671 17.01 9.75 29.05
C GLU A 671 17.76 8.69 29.85
N GLN A 672 18.93 9.07 30.38
CA GLN A 672 19.79 8.18 31.12
C GLN A 672 19.48 8.21 32.62
N ILE A 673 19.69 7.07 33.28
CA ILE A 673 19.84 6.96 34.73
C ILE A 673 21.28 7.28 35.06
N VAL A 674 21.48 8.04 36.15
CA VAL A 674 22.79 8.33 36.69
C VAL A 674 22.90 7.69 38.08
N LEU A 675 23.90 6.85 38.27
CA LEU A 675 24.29 6.29 39.56
C LEU A 675 25.58 6.93 40.00
N LYS A 676 25.82 6.94 41.33
CA LYS A 676 27.06 7.40 41.96
C LYS A 676 27.68 6.24 42.72
N LYS A 677 28.96 5.98 42.48
CA LYS A 677 29.77 5.05 43.29
C LYS A 677 29.98 5.61 44.69
N ILE A 678 29.75 4.77 45.73
CA ILE A 678 29.89 5.12 47.15
C ILE A 678 31.34 4.89 47.59
#